data_9d865e6c124ae6a7b0732d2f059350bd
#
_entry.id   9d865e6c124ae6a7b0732d2f059350bd
#
_cell.length_a   1.000
_cell.length_b   1.000
_cell.length_c   1.000
_cell.angle_alpha   90.00
_cell.angle_beta   90.00
_cell.angle_gamma   90.00
#
_symmetry.space_group_name_H-M   'P 1'
#
loop_
_entity.id
_entity.type
_entity.pdbx_description
1 polymer ?
#
loop_
_entity_poly.entity_id
_entity_poly.type
_entity_poly.pdbx_seq_one_letter_code
_entity_poly.pdbx_strand_id
1 'polypeptide(L)'
;MHPERARSLLAIAAIGLFVLPMMAAATPIPTTEIEDVPWWEDTLMDKDKDGIQDNIWIAIDVYPEEFIDEDNRIDVIVDFDHLPTSADERLLEEKVDFVHLHTFHLIDSIAGSVPVERIEALSVLPGVVMVELDGILEIANSDVKDTHGVWDVYEETGYDGAGSVVAIIDTGIDGMHAGLDDLDDDNSTDDPKIIAFYDVVNHPGLTNGTEVFPYDDQGHGSHCAGTTAGTGAPTYEHTGIAPQAQLVGVKVLDSGGSGSFAGVMMGMEWTVDKRHDFNIRAASMSLGGPGLIEMTSAEEESVARMANEMVRSGIALFIAAGNSAVSAQIGTPGSAEDVITVGALDKGEDPGIAIYSSQGPTEEGRIKPNIAFVGSNVMSVAFNTGTGYTDMSGTSMATPGAAGVAALMYQANPELSPFDVRNIMQETSEYRPCHHAGANEPCAEDATSLKPRQNNVYGHGEVRAHPAVMEAANQVYGFTDTVAVNLSTPTMGDNKVHVGQGQSITFTIDGEAEKIQWRTWDMRDEWMDLDGYERGDLSFEIQHDMFVDRLQYLPGNTIEGNQTLMVRALTGTNSSANVVTHLHIMGSEKAIVLEQSSFLSMGLIVGGLSFLLILSIAAAVVLFMQLQNLREETAFEAGPVDAELEK
;
A
#
# COMPACT_ATOMS: atom_id res chain seq x y z
N MET A 1 55.32 5.82 -58.71
CA MET A 1 54.49 5.63 -57.48
C MET A 1 54.12 4.16 -57.43
N HIS A 2 54.52 3.51 -56.35
CA HIS A 2 54.30 2.08 -56.17
C HIS A 2 52.79 1.76 -55.99
N PRO A 3 52.25 0.72 -56.63
CA PRO A 3 50.80 0.41 -56.62
C PRO A 3 50.22 0.09 -55.22
N GLU A 4 51.04 -0.20 -54.27
CA GLU A 4 50.59 -0.47 -52.88
C GLU A 4 50.13 0.80 -52.12
N ARG A 5 50.67 1.97 -52.39
CA ARG A 5 50.23 3.23 -51.76
C ARG A 5 48.85 3.69 -52.24
N ALA A 6 48.47 3.34 -53.45
CA ALA A 6 47.15 3.65 -54.00
C ALA A 6 46.04 2.78 -53.40
N ARG A 7 46.36 1.50 -53.05
CA ARG A 7 45.40 0.62 -52.40
C ARG A 7 45.14 0.99 -50.94
N SER A 8 46.16 1.45 -50.22
CA SER A 8 46.00 1.87 -48.83
C SER A 8 45.18 3.19 -48.70
N LEU A 9 45.30 4.11 -49.64
CA LEU A 9 44.50 5.31 -49.67
C LEU A 9 43.03 5.06 -50.02
N LEU A 10 42.76 4.09 -50.90
CA LEU A 10 41.39 3.66 -51.23
C LEU A 10 40.72 2.92 -50.07
N ALA A 11 41.46 2.12 -49.29
CA ALA A 11 40.93 1.46 -48.12
C ALA A 11 40.58 2.42 -46.97
N ILE A 12 41.40 3.46 -46.75
CA ILE A 12 41.12 4.49 -45.74
C ILE A 12 39.92 5.35 -46.17
N ALA A 13 39.76 5.67 -47.46
CA ALA A 13 38.61 6.39 -47.98
C ALA A 13 37.31 5.55 -47.90
N ALA A 14 37.41 4.24 -48.12
CA ALA A 14 36.25 3.35 -47.99
C ALA A 14 35.81 3.14 -46.54
N ILE A 15 36.74 3.08 -45.56
CA ILE A 15 36.42 3.01 -44.13
C ILE A 15 35.84 4.35 -43.64
N GLY A 16 36.37 5.48 -44.12
CA GLY A 16 35.80 6.80 -43.78
C GLY A 16 34.37 7.00 -44.34
N LEU A 17 34.05 6.44 -45.52
CA LEU A 17 32.71 6.52 -46.08
C LEU A 17 31.69 5.59 -45.41
N PHE A 18 32.12 4.51 -44.73
CA PHE A 18 31.23 3.61 -44.02
C PHE A 18 31.01 4.02 -42.53
N VAL A 19 31.92 4.77 -41.94
CA VAL A 19 31.80 5.20 -40.52
C VAL A 19 30.99 6.50 -40.40
N LEU A 20 31.07 7.40 -41.39
CA LEU A 20 30.31 8.65 -41.38
C LEU A 20 28.77 8.48 -41.42
N PRO A 21 28.19 7.53 -42.18
CA PRO A 21 26.72 7.30 -42.10
C PRO A 21 26.27 6.60 -40.81
N MET A 22 27.15 5.84 -40.12
CA MET A 22 26.79 5.23 -38.84
C MET A 22 26.83 6.23 -37.66
N MET A 23 27.64 7.28 -37.73
CA MET A 23 27.62 8.34 -36.70
C MET A 23 26.53 9.41 -36.94
N ALA A 24 26.05 9.55 -38.20
CA ALA A 24 24.95 10.47 -38.51
C ALA A 24 23.54 9.84 -38.30
N ALA A 25 23.45 8.53 -38.00
CA ALA A 25 22.19 7.83 -37.76
C ALA A 25 21.88 7.59 -36.26
N ALA A 26 22.68 8.13 -35.36
CA ALA A 26 22.25 8.29 -33.98
C ALA A 26 21.39 9.58 -33.88
N THR A 27 20.22 9.55 -34.52
CA THR A 27 19.13 10.39 -34.02
C THR A 27 18.93 9.98 -32.56
N PRO A 28 18.92 10.90 -31.59
CA PRO A 28 18.48 10.57 -30.28
C PRO A 28 17.12 9.91 -30.47
N ILE A 29 16.96 8.70 -29.94
CA ILE A 29 15.65 8.11 -29.71
C ILE A 29 14.91 9.23 -29.00
N PRO A 30 13.81 9.77 -29.53
CA PRO A 30 13.03 10.67 -28.76
C PRO A 30 12.73 9.92 -27.47
N THR A 31 13.26 10.37 -26.36
CA THR A 31 12.65 10.12 -25.08
C THR A 31 11.27 10.73 -25.26
N THR A 32 10.30 9.93 -25.67
CA THR A 32 8.93 10.21 -25.29
C THR A 32 9.02 10.29 -23.78
N GLU A 33 9.02 11.52 -23.25
CA GLU A 33 8.49 11.71 -21.92
C GLU A 33 7.17 10.96 -21.99
N ILE A 34 7.09 9.83 -21.29
CA ILE A 34 5.81 9.25 -20.95
C ILE A 34 5.22 10.37 -20.12
N GLU A 35 4.33 11.18 -20.68
CA GLU A 35 3.47 12.03 -19.88
C GLU A 35 2.84 11.04 -18.90
N ASP A 36 3.09 11.22 -17.59
CA ASP A 36 2.37 10.50 -16.55
C ASP A 36 0.90 10.84 -16.74
N VAL A 37 0.20 9.99 -17.45
CA VAL A 37 -1.24 10.13 -17.63
C VAL A 37 -1.83 9.83 -16.26
N PRO A 38 -2.61 10.74 -15.67
CA PRO A 38 -3.29 10.49 -14.41
C PRO A 38 -4.11 9.20 -14.51
N TRP A 39 -4.14 8.40 -13.45
CA TRP A 39 -4.79 7.08 -13.45
C TRP A 39 -6.26 7.12 -13.90
N TRP A 40 -6.98 8.21 -13.58
CA TRP A 40 -8.38 8.40 -13.95
C TRP A 40 -8.62 8.71 -15.44
N GLU A 41 -7.59 9.04 -16.23
CA GLU A 41 -7.74 9.27 -17.67
C GLU A 41 -7.69 7.99 -18.51
N ASP A 42 -7.14 6.90 -17.97
CA ASP A 42 -7.00 5.60 -18.65
C ASP A 42 -7.37 4.41 -17.75
N THR A 43 -8.42 4.57 -16.95
CA THR A 43 -8.96 3.53 -16.06
C THR A 43 -9.99 2.63 -16.77
N LEU A 44 -10.12 1.39 -16.30
CA LEU A 44 -11.16 0.44 -16.73
C LEU A 44 -12.48 0.61 -15.97
N MET A 45 -12.49 1.39 -14.87
CA MET A 45 -13.65 1.61 -14.04
C MET A 45 -14.70 2.53 -14.68
N ASP A 46 -14.26 3.42 -15.57
CA ASP A 46 -15.08 4.40 -16.30
C ASP A 46 -14.80 4.27 -17.80
N LYS A 47 -15.58 3.44 -18.49
CA LYS A 47 -15.37 3.10 -19.90
C LYS A 47 -15.86 4.17 -20.85
N ASP A 48 -16.85 4.97 -20.47
CA ASP A 48 -17.39 6.06 -21.29
C ASP A 48 -16.77 7.42 -20.97
N LYS A 49 -15.91 7.48 -19.94
CA LYS A 49 -15.08 8.62 -19.54
C LYS A 49 -15.90 9.84 -19.12
N ASP A 50 -16.97 9.60 -18.35
CA ASP A 50 -17.82 10.65 -17.78
C ASP A 50 -17.42 11.06 -16.35
N GLY A 51 -16.40 10.42 -15.78
CA GLY A 51 -15.91 10.64 -14.42
C GLY A 51 -16.77 9.94 -13.36
N ILE A 52 -17.55 8.93 -13.76
CA ILE A 52 -18.38 8.12 -12.87
C ILE A 52 -18.07 6.65 -13.13
N GLN A 53 -17.76 5.91 -12.09
CA GLN A 53 -17.53 4.47 -12.20
C GLN A 53 -18.78 3.78 -12.77
N ASP A 54 -18.62 2.96 -13.82
CA ASP A 54 -19.72 2.22 -14.49
C ASP A 54 -20.59 1.42 -13.49
N ASN A 55 -19.99 0.93 -12.41
CA ASN A 55 -20.65 0.16 -11.36
C ASN A 55 -21.75 0.92 -10.62
N ILE A 56 -21.68 2.24 -10.54
CA ILE A 56 -22.72 3.08 -9.92
C ILE A 56 -24.05 2.90 -10.67
N TRP A 57 -24.00 2.86 -11.99
CA TRP A 57 -25.22 2.70 -12.81
C TRP A 57 -25.79 1.29 -12.69
N ILE A 58 -24.91 0.27 -12.56
CA ILE A 58 -25.33 -1.11 -12.30
C ILE A 58 -26.00 -1.21 -10.91
N ALA A 59 -25.41 -0.60 -9.87
CA ALA A 59 -25.98 -0.57 -8.52
C ALA A 59 -27.37 0.08 -8.51
N ILE A 60 -27.55 1.19 -9.22
CA ILE A 60 -28.83 1.90 -9.30
C ILE A 60 -29.89 1.12 -10.10
N ASP A 61 -29.53 0.54 -11.24
CA ASP A 61 -30.48 -0.06 -12.16
C ASP A 61 -30.81 -1.52 -11.82
N VAL A 62 -29.85 -2.27 -11.27
CA VAL A 62 -29.98 -3.73 -11.05
C VAL A 62 -30.16 -4.07 -9.59
N TYR A 63 -29.53 -3.35 -8.67
CA TYR A 63 -29.50 -3.65 -7.24
C TYR A 63 -29.94 -2.48 -6.34
N PRO A 64 -31.02 -1.73 -6.68
CA PRO A 64 -31.40 -0.54 -5.92
C PRO A 64 -31.76 -0.82 -4.45
N GLU A 65 -32.29 -2.00 -4.13
CA GLU A 65 -32.65 -2.36 -2.74
C GLU A 65 -31.41 -2.58 -1.85
N GLU A 66 -30.24 -2.74 -2.45
CA GLU A 66 -28.98 -3.01 -1.75
C GLU A 66 -28.13 -1.74 -1.56
N PHE A 67 -28.15 -0.83 -2.54
CA PHE A 67 -27.28 0.33 -2.57
C PHE A 67 -27.98 1.69 -2.41
N ILE A 68 -29.30 1.75 -2.47
CA ILE A 68 -30.05 3.00 -2.34
C ILE A 68 -30.83 2.99 -1.02
N ASP A 69 -30.60 3.99 -0.19
CA ASP A 69 -31.28 4.13 1.09
C ASP A 69 -32.73 4.63 0.99
N GLU A 70 -33.44 4.69 2.15
CA GLU A 70 -34.84 5.14 2.22
C GLU A 70 -35.04 6.62 1.77
N ASP A 71 -33.97 7.43 1.80
CA ASP A 71 -33.95 8.84 1.40
C ASP A 71 -33.51 9.02 -0.07
N ASN A 72 -33.41 7.93 -0.84
CA ASN A 72 -32.98 7.86 -2.25
C ASN A 72 -31.55 8.38 -2.45
N ARG A 73 -30.63 7.98 -1.55
CA ARG A 73 -29.23 8.33 -1.60
C ARG A 73 -28.40 7.06 -1.86
N ILE A 74 -27.22 7.25 -2.43
CA ILE A 74 -26.23 6.20 -2.67
C ILE A 74 -24.91 6.63 -2.02
N ASP A 75 -24.23 5.68 -1.39
CA ASP A 75 -22.92 5.90 -0.80
C ASP A 75 -21.85 5.87 -1.89
N VAL A 76 -20.95 6.85 -1.88
CA VAL A 76 -19.91 7.04 -2.89
C VAL A 76 -18.58 7.49 -2.27
N ILE A 77 -17.49 7.21 -3.00
CA ILE A 77 -16.18 7.75 -2.75
C ILE A 77 -15.86 8.71 -3.89
N VAL A 78 -15.48 9.94 -3.56
CA VAL A 78 -15.23 11.02 -4.50
C VAL A 78 -13.74 11.29 -4.53
N ASP A 79 -13.08 11.05 -5.67
CA ASP A 79 -11.66 11.30 -5.86
C ASP A 79 -11.41 12.69 -6.42
N PHE A 80 -10.30 13.29 -6.00
CA PHE A 80 -9.90 14.64 -6.39
C PHE A 80 -8.54 14.63 -7.10
N ASP A 81 -8.26 15.67 -7.88
CA ASP A 81 -6.95 15.93 -8.48
C ASP A 81 -5.92 16.50 -7.47
N HIS A 82 -6.30 16.59 -6.21
CA HIS A 82 -5.51 17.13 -5.10
C HIS A 82 -6.01 16.58 -3.77
N LEU A 83 -5.16 16.62 -2.74
CA LEU A 83 -5.56 16.20 -1.39
C LEU A 83 -6.72 17.07 -0.87
N PRO A 84 -7.90 16.47 -0.55
CA PRO A 84 -9.11 17.21 -0.21
C PRO A 84 -8.95 18.04 1.07
N THR A 85 -9.72 19.13 1.13
CA THR A 85 -9.75 20.06 2.25
C THR A 85 -11.18 20.34 2.71
N SER A 86 -11.35 21.00 3.85
CA SER A 86 -12.68 21.44 4.30
C SER A 86 -13.38 22.46 3.36
N ALA A 87 -12.72 22.91 2.30
CA ALA A 87 -13.36 23.70 1.26
C ALA A 87 -14.06 22.80 0.25
N ASP A 88 -13.48 21.63 -0.04
CA ASP A 88 -14.04 20.63 -0.93
C ASP A 88 -15.23 19.93 -0.27
N GLU A 89 -15.14 19.60 1.02
CA GLU A 89 -16.29 19.11 1.80
C GLU A 89 -17.50 20.05 1.68
N ARG A 90 -17.29 21.35 1.92
CA ARG A 90 -18.37 22.36 1.79
C ARG A 90 -18.86 22.50 0.35
N LEU A 91 -17.99 22.35 -0.64
CA LEU A 91 -18.39 22.38 -2.05
C LEU A 91 -19.35 21.24 -2.37
N LEU A 92 -19.04 20.02 -1.92
CA LEU A 92 -19.90 18.86 -2.08
C LEU A 92 -21.24 19.05 -1.38
N GLU A 93 -21.25 19.45 -0.11
CA GLU A 93 -22.46 19.71 0.68
C GLU A 93 -23.37 20.77 0.02
N GLU A 94 -22.81 21.92 -0.37
CA GLU A 94 -23.56 23.04 -0.93
C GLU A 94 -24.10 22.81 -2.36
N LYS A 95 -23.41 22.02 -3.17
CA LYS A 95 -23.74 21.88 -4.60
C LYS A 95 -24.58 20.67 -4.92
N VAL A 96 -24.35 19.55 -4.24
CA VAL A 96 -25.00 18.28 -4.56
C VAL A 96 -25.71 17.65 -3.36
N ASP A 97 -25.84 18.37 -2.26
CA ASP A 97 -26.46 17.86 -1.02
C ASP A 97 -25.74 16.59 -0.52
N PHE A 98 -24.40 16.61 -0.58
CA PHE A 98 -23.55 15.52 -0.13
C PHE A 98 -23.59 15.41 1.41
N VAL A 99 -23.74 14.21 1.94
CA VAL A 99 -23.60 13.95 3.38
C VAL A 99 -22.22 13.37 3.61
N HIS A 100 -21.34 14.17 4.17
CA HIS A 100 -19.94 13.82 4.42
C HIS A 100 -19.84 12.71 5.47
N LEU A 101 -19.05 11.67 5.18
CA LEU A 101 -18.69 10.59 6.09
C LEU A 101 -17.25 10.77 6.58
N HIS A 102 -16.27 10.79 5.65
CA HIS A 102 -14.85 10.86 5.99
C HIS A 102 -14.03 11.49 4.86
N THR A 103 -12.99 12.26 5.23
CA THR A 103 -11.97 12.79 4.32
C THR A 103 -10.66 12.04 4.54
N PHE A 104 -10.19 11.31 3.53
CA PHE A 104 -8.97 10.52 3.62
C PHE A 104 -7.72 11.40 3.51
N HIS A 105 -6.62 11.00 4.13
CA HIS A 105 -5.34 11.73 4.07
C HIS A 105 -4.19 10.90 3.44
N LEU A 106 -4.44 9.63 3.17
CA LEU A 106 -3.51 8.74 2.44
C LEU A 106 -3.81 8.69 0.94
N ILE A 107 -5.02 9.03 0.55
CA ILE A 107 -5.48 9.14 -0.84
C ILE A 107 -6.31 10.41 -1.00
N ASP A 108 -6.42 10.89 -2.22
CA ASP A 108 -7.07 12.17 -2.56
C ASP A 108 -8.60 12.03 -2.65
N SER A 109 -9.26 11.50 -1.60
CA SER A 109 -10.67 11.08 -1.66
C SER A 109 -11.50 11.54 -0.47
N ILE A 110 -12.81 11.69 -0.68
CA ILE A 110 -13.85 11.94 0.34
C ILE A 110 -14.94 10.89 0.21
N ALA A 111 -15.29 10.21 1.31
CA ALA A 111 -16.42 9.29 1.37
C ALA A 111 -17.67 9.97 1.92
N GLY A 112 -18.84 9.55 1.44
CA GLY A 112 -20.14 10.02 1.92
C GLY A 112 -21.28 9.63 0.99
N SER A 113 -22.48 10.14 1.22
CA SER A 113 -23.66 9.81 0.41
C SER A 113 -24.16 11.00 -0.39
N VAL A 114 -24.73 10.72 -1.56
CA VAL A 114 -25.30 11.72 -2.46
C VAL A 114 -26.69 11.27 -2.96
N PRO A 115 -27.68 12.18 -3.16
CA PRO A 115 -28.92 11.80 -3.83
C PRO A 115 -28.64 11.24 -5.23
N VAL A 116 -29.27 10.13 -5.59
CA VAL A 116 -29.07 9.44 -6.88
C VAL A 116 -29.15 10.40 -8.07
N GLU A 117 -30.09 11.34 -8.06
CA GLU A 117 -30.27 12.33 -9.13
C GLU A 117 -29.18 13.43 -9.18
N ARG A 118 -28.19 13.39 -8.26
CA ARG A 118 -27.07 14.36 -8.19
C ARG A 118 -25.73 13.79 -8.61
N ILE A 119 -25.63 12.51 -8.92
CA ILE A 119 -24.37 11.84 -9.26
C ILE A 119 -23.69 12.50 -10.47
N GLU A 120 -24.43 12.75 -11.56
CA GLU A 120 -23.89 13.46 -12.73
C GLU A 120 -23.44 14.91 -12.41
N ALA A 121 -24.10 15.55 -11.47
CA ALA A 121 -23.71 16.90 -11.04
C ALA A 121 -22.48 16.86 -10.13
N LEU A 122 -22.24 15.76 -9.42
CA LEU A 122 -21.08 15.54 -8.57
C LEU A 122 -19.80 15.38 -9.41
N SER A 123 -19.82 14.56 -10.47
CA SER A 123 -18.63 14.28 -11.29
C SER A 123 -18.07 15.51 -12.03
N VAL A 124 -18.89 16.55 -12.24
CA VAL A 124 -18.45 17.77 -12.94
C VAL A 124 -18.04 18.91 -12.00
N LEU A 125 -17.97 18.67 -10.70
CA LEU A 125 -17.52 19.69 -9.73
C LEU A 125 -16.00 19.94 -9.86
N PRO A 126 -15.55 21.19 -9.60
CA PRO A 126 -14.13 21.51 -9.66
C PRO A 126 -13.27 20.63 -8.75
N GLY A 127 -12.24 20.03 -9.27
CA GLY A 127 -11.31 19.17 -8.56
C GLY A 127 -11.72 17.71 -8.49
N VAL A 128 -12.99 17.36 -8.73
CA VAL A 128 -13.43 15.96 -8.80
C VAL A 128 -12.92 15.33 -10.09
N VAL A 129 -12.35 14.14 -10.00
CA VAL A 129 -11.79 13.37 -11.12
C VAL A 129 -12.46 12.03 -11.32
N MET A 130 -13.02 11.44 -10.25
CA MET A 130 -13.78 10.19 -10.29
C MET A 130 -14.83 10.17 -9.18
N VAL A 131 -15.95 9.51 -9.43
CA VAL A 131 -16.94 9.13 -8.44
C VAL A 131 -17.06 7.62 -8.45
N GLU A 132 -16.66 6.97 -7.36
CA GLU A 132 -16.70 5.52 -7.19
C GLU A 132 -17.88 5.10 -6.31
N LEU A 133 -18.38 3.89 -6.51
CA LEU A 133 -19.35 3.27 -5.61
C LEU A 133 -18.69 2.92 -4.28
N ASP A 134 -19.26 3.29 -3.15
CA ASP A 134 -18.90 2.72 -1.85
C ASP A 134 -19.56 1.33 -1.71
N GLY A 135 -18.84 0.31 -2.18
CA GLY A 135 -19.34 -1.05 -2.28
C GLY A 135 -19.44 -1.78 -0.94
N ILE A 136 -20.11 -2.93 -0.93
CA ILE A 136 -20.31 -3.77 0.26
C ILE A 136 -19.35 -4.95 0.26
N LEU A 137 -18.76 -5.26 1.44
CA LEU A 137 -17.83 -6.38 1.65
C LEU A 137 -18.42 -7.39 2.65
N GLU A 138 -18.44 -8.69 2.29
CA GLU A 138 -19.06 -9.77 3.07
C GLU A 138 -18.10 -10.94 3.41
N ILE A 139 -18.49 -11.84 4.35
CA ILE A 139 -17.65 -12.87 5.00
C ILE A 139 -17.90 -14.29 4.50
N ALA A 140 -16.87 -15.16 4.61
CA ALA A 140 -16.96 -16.61 4.44
C ALA A 140 -15.92 -17.40 5.25
N ASN A 141 -16.18 -18.62 5.69
CA ASN A 141 -15.70 -19.27 6.92
C ASN A 141 -14.86 -20.56 6.84
N SER A 142 -13.84 -20.85 7.70
CA SER A 142 -13.24 -22.11 8.20
C SER A 142 -11.93 -22.40 8.84
N ASP A 143 -11.26 -23.59 9.02
CA ASP A 143 -10.30 -24.14 9.99
C ASP A 143 -8.93 -24.71 9.51
N VAL A 144 -7.75 -24.60 10.25
CA VAL A 144 -6.37 -24.90 9.81
C VAL A 144 -5.29 -25.17 10.85
N LYS A 145 -4.41 -26.15 10.85
CA LYS A 145 -3.07 -26.07 11.51
C LYS A 145 -1.94 -27.05 11.13
N ASP A 146 -2.27 -28.28 10.89
CA ASP A 146 -1.27 -29.35 10.82
C ASP A 146 -0.47 -29.39 9.52
N THR A 147 -0.99 -28.73 8.48
CA THR A 147 -0.49 -28.87 7.10
C THR A 147 0.75 -28.01 6.81
N HIS A 148 0.93 -26.89 7.54
CA HIS A 148 1.91 -25.86 7.18
C HIS A 148 3.26 -25.96 7.89
N GLY A 149 3.52 -26.98 8.70
CA GLY A 149 4.80 -27.17 9.41
C GLY A 149 5.06 -26.10 10.49
N VAL A 150 4.02 -25.61 11.15
CA VAL A 150 4.15 -24.61 12.24
C VAL A 150 4.81 -25.21 13.47
N TRP A 151 4.56 -26.50 13.75
CA TRP A 151 5.18 -27.19 14.87
C TRP A 151 6.70 -27.26 14.76
N ASP A 152 7.24 -27.44 13.53
CA ASP A 152 8.69 -27.44 13.30
C ASP A 152 9.30 -26.08 13.67
N VAL A 153 8.57 -24.97 13.46
CA VAL A 153 9.02 -23.63 13.90
C VAL A 153 9.14 -23.58 15.41
N TYR A 154 8.12 -24.03 16.16
CA TYR A 154 8.15 -23.99 17.62
C TYR A 154 9.25 -24.89 18.20
N GLU A 155 9.39 -26.11 17.66
CA GLU A 155 10.35 -27.09 18.16
C GLU A 155 11.79 -26.72 17.86
N GLU A 156 12.09 -26.20 16.65
CA GLU A 156 13.45 -25.92 16.23
C GLU A 156 13.94 -24.53 16.63
N THR A 157 13.05 -23.53 16.71
CA THR A 157 13.44 -22.14 16.93
C THR A 157 12.95 -21.57 18.26
N GLY A 158 11.88 -22.10 18.81
CA GLY A 158 11.16 -21.53 19.95
C GLY A 158 10.38 -20.26 19.62
N TYR A 159 10.19 -19.93 18.33
CA TYR A 159 9.41 -18.76 17.92
C TYR A 159 7.91 -19.09 17.95
N ASP A 160 7.16 -18.23 18.62
CA ASP A 160 5.72 -18.35 18.91
C ASP A 160 4.94 -17.05 18.62
N GLY A 161 5.62 -16.05 18.06
CA GLY A 161 5.07 -14.74 17.73
C GLY A 161 5.36 -13.64 18.75
N ALA A 162 6.07 -13.95 19.85
CA ALA A 162 6.37 -12.97 20.89
C ALA A 162 7.02 -11.70 20.35
N GLY A 163 6.50 -10.52 20.78
CA GLY A 163 6.96 -9.20 20.33
C GLY A 163 6.41 -8.74 18.98
N SER A 164 5.64 -9.58 18.28
CA SER A 164 4.94 -9.23 17.05
C SER A 164 3.52 -8.73 17.33
N VAL A 165 3.01 -7.83 16.49
CA VAL A 165 1.63 -7.31 16.57
C VAL A 165 0.95 -7.44 15.23
N VAL A 166 -0.25 -8.04 15.21
CA VAL A 166 -1.08 -8.22 14.03
C VAL A 166 -2.41 -7.48 14.20
N ALA A 167 -2.77 -6.65 13.22
CA ALA A 167 -4.10 -6.05 13.17
C ALA A 167 -5.11 -7.01 12.53
N ILE A 168 -6.28 -7.18 13.14
CA ILE A 168 -7.42 -7.92 12.60
C ILE A 168 -8.47 -6.89 12.20
N ILE A 169 -8.63 -6.69 10.89
CA ILE A 169 -9.57 -5.73 10.30
C ILE A 169 -10.80 -6.52 9.86
N ASP A 170 -11.85 -6.53 10.71
CA ASP A 170 -12.96 -7.49 10.61
C ASP A 170 -14.20 -7.04 11.40
N THR A 171 -15.04 -7.98 11.89
CA THR A 171 -16.26 -7.74 12.70
C THR A 171 -16.00 -7.32 14.14
N GLY A 172 -14.75 -7.33 14.59
CA GLY A 172 -14.34 -7.10 15.97
C GLY A 172 -13.58 -8.28 16.55
N ILE A 173 -13.26 -8.24 17.84
CA ILE A 173 -12.61 -9.32 18.59
C ILE A 173 -13.27 -9.46 19.96
N ASP A 174 -13.67 -10.67 20.34
CA ASP A 174 -14.20 -10.98 21.68
C ASP A 174 -13.08 -11.00 22.73
N GLY A 175 -12.78 -9.84 23.30
CA GLY A 175 -11.76 -9.69 24.34
C GLY A 175 -12.11 -10.30 25.69
N MET A 176 -13.24 -11.01 25.81
CA MET A 176 -13.63 -11.76 27.02
C MET A 176 -13.43 -13.26 26.86
N HIS A 177 -13.02 -13.73 25.68
CA HIS A 177 -12.76 -15.14 25.43
C HIS A 177 -11.39 -15.54 25.98
N ALA A 178 -11.31 -16.63 26.77
CA ALA A 178 -10.10 -17.06 27.45
C ALA A 178 -8.87 -17.27 26.52
N GLY A 179 -9.07 -17.54 25.25
CA GLY A 179 -7.98 -17.64 24.27
C GLY A 179 -7.58 -16.30 23.64
N LEU A 180 -8.17 -15.16 24.09
CA LEU A 180 -7.93 -13.82 23.51
C LEU A 180 -7.85 -12.70 24.56
N ASP A 181 -7.94 -13.00 25.87
CA ASP A 181 -7.96 -12.00 26.94
C ASP A 181 -6.55 -11.58 27.38
N ASP A 182 -5.66 -12.53 27.61
CA ASP A 182 -4.26 -12.25 27.96
C ASP A 182 -3.28 -13.21 27.25
N LEU A 183 -1.97 -13.06 27.49
CA LEU A 183 -0.94 -13.86 26.81
C LEU A 183 -0.54 -15.12 27.58
N ASP A 184 -0.59 -15.10 28.92
CA ASP A 184 -0.16 -16.21 29.78
C ASP A 184 -1.32 -16.97 30.43
N ASP A 185 -2.57 -16.58 30.14
CA ASP A 185 -3.83 -17.17 30.59
C ASP A 185 -3.98 -17.22 32.13
N ASP A 186 -3.38 -16.26 32.85
CA ASP A 186 -3.49 -16.17 34.33
C ASP A 186 -4.65 -15.26 34.79
N ASN A 187 -5.39 -14.67 33.83
CA ASN A 187 -6.48 -13.72 34.01
C ASN A 187 -6.05 -12.40 34.70
N SER A 188 -4.79 -12.04 34.60
CA SER A 188 -4.32 -10.70 34.96
C SER A 188 -4.50 -9.74 33.79
N THR A 189 -4.17 -8.46 33.98
CA THR A 189 -4.30 -7.44 32.92
C THR A 189 -2.98 -6.78 32.58
N ASP A 190 -1.87 -7.39 32.98
CA ASP A 190 -0.53 -6.82 32.79
C ASP A 190 0.10 -7.23 31.46
N ASP A 191 -0.42 -8.24 30.77
CA ASP A 191 -0.01 -8.70 29.45
C ASP A 191 -1.18 -8.95 28.46
N PRO A 192 -1.99 -7.94 28.16
CA PRO A 192 -3.20 -8.09 27.36
C PRO A 192 -2.89 -8.62 25.96
N LYS A 193 -3.70 -9.56 25.48
CA LYS A 193 -3.66 -10.09 24.11
C LYS A 193 -4.02 -9.01 23.10
N ILE A 194 -5.09 -8.25 23.39
CA ILE A 194 -5.60 -7.17 22.53
C ILE A 194 -5.15 -5.85 23.10
N ILE A 195 -4.15 -5.21 22.48
CA ILE A 195 -3.51 -3.99 22.97
C ILE A 195 -4.18 -2.70 22.51
N ALA A 196 -4.99 -2.76 21.45
CA ALA A 196 -5.80 -1.65 20.96
C ALA A 196 -7.03 -2.15 20.24
N PHE A 197 -8.07 -1.29 20.22
CA PHE A 197 -9.32 -1.58 19.51
C PHE A 197 -9.88 -0.30 18.90
N TYR A 198 -10.28 -0.35 17.62
CA TYR A 198 -10.94 0.73 16.92
C TYR A 198 -12.24 0.24 16.30
N ASP A 199 -13.32 0.99 16.51
CA ASP A 199 -14.65 0.64 16.03
C ASP A 199 -15.15 1.74 15.07
N VAL A 200 -15.08 1.48 13.78
CA VAL A 200 -15.57 2.37 12.72
C VAL A 200 -17.10 2.35 12.67
N VAL A 201 -17.72 1.22 13.01
CA VAL A 201 -19.14 0.95 12.77
C VAL A 201 -20.04 1.66 13.78
N ASN A 202 -19.79 1.44 15.08
CA ASN A 202 -20.66 1.93 16.14
C ASN A 202 -20.06 3.11 16.94
N HIS A 203 -18.74 3.25 16.91
CA HIS A 203 -18.02 4.22 17.71
C HIS A 203 -16.94 4.96 16.91
N PRO A 204 -17.27 5.55 15.74
CA PRO A 204 -16.30 6.23 14.91
C PRO A 204 -15.62 7.36 15.68
N GLY A 205 -14.29 7.42 15.60
CA GLY A 205 -13.48 8.42 16.29
C GLY A 205 -13.03 8.05 17.70
N LEU A 206 -13.45 6.91 18.29
CA LEU A 206 -12.84 6.35 19.49
C LEU A 206 -11.65 5.47 19.10
N THR A 207 -10.50 5.67 19.74
CA THR A 207 -9.21 5.25 19.18
C THR A 207 -8.47 4.17 19.97
N ASN A 208 -9.02 3.67 21.08
CA ASN A 208 -8.34 2.65 21.86
C ASN A 208 -9.27 1.83 22.76
N GLY A 209 -8.79 0.67 23.20
CA GLY A 209 -9.51 -0.26 24.08
C GLY A 209 -9.80 0.28 25.50
N THR A 210 -9.32 1.46 25.88
CA THR A 210 -9.70 2.09 27.18
C THR A 210 -11.02 2.83 27.08
N GLU A 211 -11.41 3.27 25.90
CA GLU A 211 -12.67 3.98 25.63
C GLU A 211 -13.75 3.04 25.12
N VAL A 212 -13.35 2.07 24.26
CA VAL A 212 -14.22 1.00 23.76
C VAL A 212 -13.54 -0.33 24.06
N PHE A 213 -14.13 -1.13 24.93
CA PHE A 213 -13.63 -2.45 25.26
C PHE A 213 -13.73 -3.36 24.02
N PRO A 214 -12.70 -4.16 23.68
CA PRO A 214 -12.74 -5.06 22.54
C PRO A 214 -13.95 -5.99 22.60
N TYR A 215 -14.75 -6.00 21.54
CA TYR A 215 -15.93 -6.84 21.41
C TYR A 215 -16.12 -7.30 19.96
N ASP A 216 -16.88 -8.35 19.79
CA ASP A 216 -17.39 -8.82 18.51
C ASP A 216 -18.91 -9.00 18.65
N ASP A 217 -19.69 -8.72 17.63
CA ASP A 217 -21.13 -8.89 17.61
C ASP A 217 -21.61 -9.85 16.50
N GLN A 218 -20.63 -10.47 15.80
CA GLN A 218 -20.88 -11.43 14.73
C GLN A 218 -20.08 -12.73 14.91
N GLY A 219 -18.78 -12.66 15.25
CA GLY A 219 -17.93 -13.78 15.60
C GLY A 219 -16.83 -14.12 14.60
N HIS A 220 -16.89 -13.62 13.39
CA HIS A 220 -15.91 -13.91 12.35
C HIS A 220 -14.52 -13.33 12.71
N GLY A 221 -14.46 -12.06 13.12
CA GLY A 221 -13.20 -11.43 13.52
C GLY A 221 -12.56 -12.12 14.74
N SER A 222 -13.36 -12.57 15.71
CA SER A 222 -12.85 -13.37 16.84
C SER A 222 -12.26 -14.70 16.38
N HIS A 223 -12.89 -15.37 15.41
CA HIS A 223 -12.35 -16.58 14.82
C HIS A 223 -11.03 -16.31 14.07
N CYS A 224 -10.96 -15.25 13.27
CA CYS A 224 -9.74 -14.82 12.60
C CYS A 224 -8.62 -14.47 13.59
N ALA A 225 -8.95 -13.75 14.68
CA ALA A 225 -8.03 -13.43 15.75
C ALA A 225 -7.45 -14.67 16.42
N GLY A 226 -8.32 -15.62 16.75
CA GLY A 226 -7.92 -16.90 17.32
C GLY A 226 -7.05 -17.74 16.37
N THR A 227 -7.37 -17.75 15.07
CA THR A 227 -6.55 -18.43 14.03
C THR A 227 -5.16 -17.81 13.93
N THR A 228 -5.06 -16.47 13.98
CA THR A 228 -3.76 -15.78 13.94
C THR A 228 -2.95 -16.05 15.20
N ALA A 229 -3.55 -15.83 16.39
CA ALA A 229 -2.77 -15.67 17.61
C ALA A 229 -3.48 -16.15 18.89
N GLY A 230 -4.57 -16.91 18.83
CA GLY A 230 -5.23 -17.43 20.04
C GLY A 230 -4.30 -18.29 20.89
N THR A 231 -4.34 -18.15 22.22
CA THR A 231 -3.54 -18.95 23.15
C THR A 231 -4.01 -20.41 23.23
N GLY A 232 -5.28 -20.65 22.87
CA GLY A 232 -5.90 -21.99 22.94
C GLY A 232 -6.51 -22.32 24.30
N ALA A 233 -6.49 -21.37 25.25
CA ALA A 233 -7.04 -21.59 26.59
C ALA A 233 -8.55 -21.94 26.57
N PRO A 234 -9.02 -22.79 27.50
CA PRO A 234 -8.28 -23.39 28.61
C PRO A 234 -7.67 -24.76 28.29
N THR A 235 -7.85 -25.29 27.07
CA THR A 235 -7.38 -26.66 26.73
C THR A 235 -6.04 -26.68 26.03
N TYR A 236 -5.66 -25.57 25.40
CA TYR A 236 -4.46 -25.39 24.57
C TYR A 236 -4.40 -26.29 23.33
N GLU A 237 -5.54 -26.92 22.96
CA GLU A 237 -5.66 -27.76 21.76
C GLU A 237 -5.80 -26.98 20.48
N HIS A 238 -6.30 -25.72 20.57
CA HIS A 238 -6.69 -24.89 19.44
C HIS A 238 -5.92 -23.56 19.42
N THR A 239 -4.61 -23.59 19.70
CA THR A 239 -3.75 -22.40 19.64
C THR A 239 -3.68 -21.83 18.23
N GLY A 240 -3.55 -20.54 18.09
CA GLY A 240 -3.28 -19.83 16.83
C GLY A 240 -1.89 -20.15 16.26
N ILE A 241 -1.61 -19.63 15.09
CA ILE A 241 -0.31 -19.82 14.40
C ILE A 241 0.84 -19.08 15.14
N ALA A 242 0.54 -17.98 15.82
CA ALA A 242 1.51 -17.18 16.58
C ALA A 242 0.93 -16.85 17.98
N PRO A 243 0.83 -17.83 18.89
CA PRO A 243 0.04 -17.69 20.13
C PRO A 243 0.58 -16.64 21.10
N GLN A 244 1.81 -16.19 20.97
CA GLN A 244 2.39 -15.11 21.77
C GLN A 244 2.43 -13.76 21.05
N ALA A 245 1.90 -13.66 19.82
CA ALA A 245 1.71 -12.37 19.16
C ALA A 245 0.55 -11.59 19.81
N GLN A 246 0.69 -10.29 19.93
CA GLN A 246 -0.39 -9.40 20.35
C GLN A 246 -1.26 -8.98 19.17
N LEU A 247 -2.48 -8.55 19.48
CA LEU A 247 -3.49 -8.20 18.48
C LEU A 247 -3.94 -6.75 18.62
N VAL A 248 -4.31 -6.17 17.48
CA VAL A 248 -5.07 -4.92 17.39
C VAL A 248 -6.37 -5.21 16.66
N GLY A 249 -7.50 -4.95 17.29
CA GLY A 249 -8.81 -5.13 16.68
C GLY A 249 -9.27 -3.87 15.95
N VAL A 250 -9.70 -4.03 14.69
CA VAL A 250 -10.26 -2.93 13.90
C VAL A 250 -11.61 -3.39 13.34
N LYS A 251 -12.69 -2.97 14.01
CA LYS A 251 -14.04 -3.35 13.61
C LYS A 251 -14.53 -2.45 12.48
N VAL A 252 -14.61 -3.01 11.28
CA VAL A 252 -15.08 -2.34 10.05
C VAL A 252 -16.34 -3.00 9.49
N LEU A 253 -16.70 -4.18 9.99
CA LEU A 253 -17.90 -4.92 9.60
C LEU A 253 -18.90 -4.95 10.77
N ASP A 254 -20.17 -4.85 10.45
CA ASP A 254 -21.28 -4.84 11.41
C ASP A 254 -21.66 -6.25 11.91
N SER A 255 -22.73 -6.35 12.70
CA SER A 255 -23.26 -7.61 13.22
C SER A 255 -23.87 -8.53 12.14
N GLY A 256 -24.09 -8.05 10.93
CA GLY A 256 -24.45 -8.82 9.74
C GLY A 256 -23.24 -9.36 8.98
N GLY A 257 -22.04 -8.89 9.33
CA GLY A 257 -20.80 -9.21 8.62
C GLY A 257 -20.55 -8.36 7.39
N SER A 258 -21.21 -7.21 7.27
CA SER A 258 -21.12 -6.31 6.13
C SER A 258 -20.51 -4.97 6.53
N GLY A 259 -19.82 -4.31 5.60
CA GLY A 259 -19.25 -2.98 5.79
C GLY A 259 -19.05 -2.26 4.45
N SER A 260 -19.08 -0.94 4.46
CA SER A 260 -18.84 -0.14 3.26
C SER A 260 -17.35 -0.04 2.94
N PHE A 261 -17.00 0.24 1.69
CA PHE A 261 -15.61 0.52 1.29
C PHE A 261 -15.02 1.67 2.12
N ALA A 262 -15.78 2.75 2.32
CA ALA A 262 -15.35 3.87 3.15
C ALA A 262 -15.03 3.44 4.59
N GLY A 263 -15.89 2.63 5.21
CA GLY A 263 -15.65 2.12 6.56
C GLY A 263 -14.38 1.26 6.64
N VAL A 264 -14.16 0.39 5.66
CA VAL A 264 -12.94 -0.43 5.58
C VAL A 264 -11.70 0.45 5.36
N MET A 265 -11.78 1.45 4.49
CA MET A 265 -10.69 2.40 4.24
C MET A 265 -10.36 3.22 5.49
N MET A 266 -11.36 3.68 6.26
CA MET A 266 -11.15 4.35 7.55
C MET A 266 -10.41 3.44 8.56
N GLY A 267 -10.75 2.15 8.58
CA GLY A 267 -10.06 1.16 9.41
C GLY A 267 -8.60 0.94 8.98
N MET A 268 -8.34 0.85 7.67
CA MET A 268 -6.97 0.76 7.13
C MET A 268 -6.15 2.02 7.46
N GLU A 269 -6.72 3.20 7.25
CA GLU A 269 -6.06 4.48 7.53
C GLU A 269 -5.69 4.61 9.02
N TRP A 270 -6.64 4.32 9.93
CA TRP A 270 -6.35 4.30 11.36
C TRP A 270 -5.22 3.30 11.71
N THR A 271 -5.21 2.11 11.09
CA THR A 271 -4.17 1.12 11.33
C THR A 271 -2.79 1.63 10.92
N VAL A 272 -2.71 2.33 9.78
CA VAL A 272 -1.47 3.00 9.33
C VAL A 272 -1.05 4.10 10.29
N ASP A 273 -1.96 4.96 10.72
CA ASP A 273 -1.67 6.04 11.66
C ASP A 273 -1.15 5.52 13.02
N LYS A 274 -1.64 4.35 13.44
CA LYS A 274 -1.31 3.73 14.72
C LYS A 274 -0.19 2.69 14.66
N ARG A 275 0.37 2.41 13.47
CA ARG A 275 1.38 1.36 13.32
C ARG A 275 2.61 1.49 14.22
N HIS A 276 3.07 2.72 14.45
CA HIS A 276 4.21 2.97 15.33
C HIS A 276 3.84 3.04 16.81
N ASP A 277 2.61 3.46 17.14
CA ASP A 277 2.11 3.50 18.52
C ASP A 277 2.00 2.08 19.11
N PHE A 278 1.55 1.13 18.29
CA PHE A 278 1.29 -0.25 18.70
C PHE A 278 2.22 -1.27 18.05
N ASN A 279 3.25 -0.86 17.34
CA ASN A 279 4.18 -1.75 16.64
C ASN A 279 3.50 -2.70 15.63
N ILE A 280 2.47 -2.22 14.92
CA ILE A 280 1.72 -3.03 13.95
C ILE A 280 2.58 -3.27 12.71
N ARG A 281 2.90 -4.54 12.40
CA ARG A 281 3.73 -4.94 11.26
C ARG A 281 3.00 -5.79 10.24
N ALA A 282 1.95 -6.50 10.66
CA ALA A 282 1.09 -7.29 9.79
C ALA A 282 -0.37 -6.95 10.03
N ALA A 283 -1.21 -7.17 9.04
CA ALA A 283 -2.66 -7.07 9.17
C ALA A 283 -3.33 -8.20 8.38
N SER A 284 -4.39 -8.75 8.95
CA SER A 284 -5.29 -9.71 8.32
C SER A 284 -6.60 -9.03 7.99
N MET A 285 -7.02 -9.12 6.75
CA MET A 285 -8.26 -8.58 6.22
C MET A 285 -9.04 -9.70 5.53
N SER A 286 -9.82 -10.43 6.33
CA SER A 286 -10.56 -11.61 5.88
C SER A 286 -11.92 -11.23 5.27
N LEU A 287 -11.90 -10.26 4.39
CA LEU A 287 -13.08 -9.71 3.74
C LEU A 287 -12.78 -9.45 2.25
N GLY A 288 -13.81 -9.32 1.47
CA GLY A 288 -13.72 -9.01 0.05
C GLY A 288 -15.12 -9.02 -0.55
N GLY A 289 -15.40 -8.10 -1.46
CA GLY A 289 -16.66 -8.12 -2.18
C GLY A 289 -16.68 -9.30 -3.15
N PRO A 290 -17.73 -10.17 -3.17
CA PRO A 290 -18.11 -10.75 -4.42
C PRO A 290 -18.48 -9.53 -5.27
N GLY A 291 -17.63 -9.20 -6.25
CA GLY A 291 -18.10 -8.25 -7.22
C GLY A 291 -19.50 -8.71 -7.65
N LEU A 292 -20.48 -7.85 -7.62
CA LEU A 292 -21.71 -8.10 -8.36
C LEU A 292 -21.25 -8.65 -9.71
N ILE A 293 -21.93 -9.66 -10.26
CA ILE A 293 -21.48 -10.45 -11.42
C ILE A 293 -20.96 -9.60 -12.60
N GLU A 294 -21.26 -8.31 -12.58
CA GLU A 294 -20.88 -7.30 -13.56
C GLU A 294 -19.99 -6.19 -12.97
N MET A 295 -19.80 -6.16 -11.63
CA MET A 295 -18.83 -5.31 -10.96
C MET A 295 -17.52 -6.08 -10.85
N THR A 296 -16.59 -5.71 -11.65
CA THR A 296 -15.23 -6.26 -11.60
C THR A 296 -14.40 -5.38 -10.69
N SER A 297 -13.61 -6.02 -9.85
CA SER A 297 -12.68 -5.29 -9.00
C SER A 297 -11.55 -4.75 -9.85
N ALA A 298 -11.49 -3.45 -10.03
CA ALA A 298 -10.33 -2.80 -10.59
C ALA A 298 -9.26 -2.59 -9.51
N GLU A 299 -8.00 -2.78 -9.88
CA GLU A 299 -6.85 -2.49 -9.01
C GLU A 299 -6.76 -0.99 -8.67
N GLU A 300 -7.45 -0.17 -9.44
CA GLU A 300 -7.49 1.28 -9.35
C GLU A 300 -8.60 1.80 -8.44
N GLU A 301 -9.53 0.92 -8.00
CA GLU A 301 -10.54 1.30 -7.01
C GLU A 301 -9.91 1.88 -5.74
N SER A 302 -10.57 2.87 -5.13
CA SER A 302 -10.06 3.56 -3.94
C SER A 302 -9.68 2.60 -2.81
N VAL A 303 -10.47 1.56 -2.56
CA VAL A 303 -10.16 0.57 -1.53
C VAL A 303 -8.91 -0.25 -1.86
N ALA A 304 -8.66 -0.56 -3.14
CA ALA A 304 -7.44 -1.25 -3.58
C ALA A 304 -6.21 -0.32 -3.50
N ARG A 305 -6.37 0.96 -3.89
CA ARG A 305 -5.32 1.97 -3.72
C ARG A 305 -4.95 2.14 -2.25
N MET A 306 -5.95 2.25 -1.34
CA MET A 306 -5.72 2.33 0.11
C MET A 306 -4.98 1.09 0.64
N ALA A 307 -5.33 -0.12 0.18
CA ALA A 307 -4.64 -1.34 0.55
C ALA A 307 -3.16 -1.33 0.11
N ASN A 308 -2.87 -0.84 -1.11
CA ASN A 308 -1.50 -0.66 -1.57
C ASN A 308 -0.73 0.36 -0.71
N GLU A 309 -1.35 1.51 -0.37
CA GLU A 309 -0.71 2.52 0.49
C GLU A 309 -0.46 2.00 1.91
N MET A 310 -1.36 1.16 2.45
CA MET A 310 -1.13 0.49 3.74
C MET A 310 0.13 -0.39 3.69
N VAL A 311 0.32 -1.18 2.63
CA VAL A 311 1.55 -1.99 2.45
C VAL A 311 2.78 -1.08 2.30
N ARG A 312 2.69 -0.04 1.49
CA ARG A 312 3.78 0.93 1.25
C ARG A 312 4.15 1.70 2.52
N SER A 313 3.21 1.83 3.45
CA SER A 313 3.43 2.43 4.77
C SER A 313 4.07 1.47 5.80
N GLY A 314 4.45 0.25 5.42
CA GLY A 314 5.23 -0.65 6.27
C GLY A 314 4.45 -1.77 6.95
N ILE A 315 3.22 -2.08 6.54
CA ILE A 315 2.38 -3.15 7.09
C ILE A 315 2.20 -4.27 6.05
N ALA A 316 2.60 -5.51 6.37
CA ALA A 316 2.32 -6.67 5.52
C ALA A 316 0.81 -7.00 5.59
N LEU A 317 0.09 -6.67 4.53
CA LEU A 317 -1.37 -6.79 4.48
C LEU A 317 -1.77 -8.08 3.75
N PHE A 318 -2.44 -8.98 4.48
CA PHE A 318 -2.98 -10.23 3.99
C PHE A 318 -4.48 -10.07 3.72
N ILE A 319 -4.93 -10.44 2.52
CA ILE A 319 -6.34 -10.30 2.11
C ILE A 319 -6.85 -11.60 1.52
N ALA A 320 -8.09 -11.96 1.87
CA ALA A 320 -8.76 -13.13 1.34
C ALA A 320 -8.98 -13.03 -0.19
N ALA A 321 -8.76 -14.13 -0.91
CA ALA A 321 -8.99 -14.17 -2.35
C ALA A 321 -10.48 -14.16 -2.73
N GLY A 322 -11.36 -14.47 -1.76
CA GLY A 322 -12.80 -14.62 -1.96
C GLY A 322 -13.25 -16.06 -2.11
N ASN A 323 -14.58 -16.29 -2.07
CA ASN A 323 -15.18 -17.64 -2.02
C ASN A 323 -16.18 -17.88 -3.15
N SER A 324 -15.95 -17.28 -4.32
CA SER A 324 -16.86 -17.37 -5.47
C SER A 324 -16.71 -18.64 -6.29
N ALA A 325 -15.74 -19.51 -5.98
CA ALA A 325 -15.51 -20.81 -6.64
C ALA A 325 -15.23 -20.76 -8.16
N VAL A 326 -14.86 -19.60 -8.70
CA VAL A 326 -14.66 -19.39 -10.13
C VAL A 326 -13.34 -18.73 -10.44
N SER A 327 -12.82 -18.98 -11.64
CA SER A 327 -11.66 -18.29 -12.19
C SER A 327 -12.00 -16.86 -12.60
N ALA A 328 -10.99 -15.98 -12.53
CA ALA A 328 -11.09 -14.55 -12.82
C ALA A 328 -12.03 -13.77 -11.88
N GLN A 329 -12.06 -14.14 -10.60
CA GLN A 329 -12.86 -13.46 -9.57
C GLN A 329 -12.10 -13.30 -8.25
N ILE A 330 -10.91 -12.71 -8.32
CA ILE A 330 -10.28 -12.15 -7.14
C ILE A 330 -10.93 -10.80 -6.89
N GLY A 331 -11.71 -10.71 -5.80
CA GLY A 331 -12.42 -9.51 -5.44
C GLY A 331 -11.52 -8.39 -4.91
N THR A 332 -12.07 -7.16 -4.88
CA THR A 332 -11.41 -6.03 -4.21
C THR A 332 -11.54 -6.20 -2.68
N PRO A 333 -10.53 -5.78 -1.88
CA PRO A 333 -9.22 -5.25 -2.27
C PRO A 333 -8.14 -6.34 -2.49
N GLY A 334 -8.50 -7.62 -2.52
CA GLY A 334 -7.57 -8.73 -2.78
C GLY A 334 -6.87 -8.66 -4.15
N SER A 335 -7.46 -7.96 -5.12
CA SER A 335 -6.87 -7.70 -6.44
C SER A 335 -5.69 -6.72 -6.40
N ALA A 336 -5.55 -5.90 -5.36
CA ALA A 336 -4.52 -4.87 -5.25
C ALA A 336 -3.09 -5.45 -5.42
N GLU A 337 -2.19 -4.66 -6.01
CA GLU A 337 -0.86 -5.13 -6.45
C GLU A 337 0.05 -5.55 -5.30
N ASP A 338 0.15 -4.68 -4.29
CA ASP A 338 1.16 -4.81 -3.25
C ASP A 338 0.75 -5.77 -2.12
N VAL A 339 -0.53 -6.07 -1.98
CA VAL A 339 -1.07 -6.93 -0.92
C VAL A 339 -0.74 -8.42 -1.14
N ILE A 340 -0.77 -9.18 -0.07
CA ILE A 340 -0.62 -10.64 -0.08
C ILE A 340 -2.01 -11.27 -0.12
N THR A 341 -2.45 -11.65 -1.30
CA THR A 341 -3.76 -12.31 -1.49
C THR A 341 -3.64 -13.79 -1.22
N VAL A 342 -4.52 -14.34 -0.39
CA VAL A 342 -4.44 -15.70 0.11
C VAL A 342 -5.61 -16.55 -0.40
N GLY A 343 -5.30 -17.62 -1.13
CA GLY A 343 -6.24 -18.65 -1.55
C GLY A 343 -6.44 -19.70 -0.44
N ALA A 344 -7.57 -20.40 -0.45
CA ALA A 344 -7.88 -21.45 0.52
C ALA A 344 -7.55 -22.84 -0.02
N LEU A 345 -6.82 -23.64 0.79
CA LEU A 345 -6.59 -25.06 0.57
C LEU A 345 -7.56 -25.89 1.43
N ASP A 346 -7.84 -27.11 0.98
CA ASP A 346 -8.47 -28.11 1.84
C ASP A 346 -7.46 -28.64 2.88
N LYS A 347 -7.96 -29.37 3.88
CA LYS A 347 -7.13 -29.96 4.94
C LYS A 347 -6.57 -31.33 4.50
N GLY A 348 -5.34 -31.66 4.86
CA GLY A 348 -4.75 -32.97 4.58
C GLY A 348 -3.26 -32.95 4.28
N GLU A 349 -2.67 -34.12 4.03
CA GLU A 349 -1.23 -34.27 3.73
C GLU A 349 -0.83 -33.74 2.34
N ASP A 350 -1.77 -33.71 1.39
CA ASP A 350 -1.56 -33.18 0.01
C ASP A 350 -2.78 -32.33 -0.37
N PRO A 351 -2.92 -31.11 0.21
CA PRO A 351 -4.13 -30.34 0.09
C PRO A 351 -4.31 -29.76 -1.32
N GLY A 352 -5.49 -30.02 -1.92
CA GLY A 352 -5.95 -29.31 -3.12
C GLY A 352 -6.47 -27.92 -2.78
N ILE A 353 -6.73 -27.11 -3.82
CA ILE A 353 -7.46 -25.86 -3.64
C ILE A 353 -8.89 -26.16 -3.20
N ALA A 354 -9.38 -25.47 -2.18
CA ALA A 354 -10.76 -25.62 -1.74
C ALA A 354 -11.73 -25.20 -2.86
N ILE A 355 -12.80 -25.98 -3.03
CA ILE A 355 -13.72 -25.81 -4.17
C ILE A 355 -14.35 -24.42 -4.24
N TYR A 356 -14.47 -23.75 -3.12
CA TYR A 356 -15.04 -22.41 -3.01
C TYR A 356 -14.00 -21.29 -3.24
N SER A 357 -12.68 -21.57 -3.14
CA SER A 357 -11.65 -20.53 -3.27
C SER A 357 -11.71 -19.83 -4.61
N SER A 358 -11.79 -18.50 -4.60
CA SER A 358 -11.67 -17.70 -5.80
C SER A 358 -10.29 -17.84 -6.44
N GLN A 359 -10.25 -17.79 -7.76
CA GLN A 359 -9.04 -17.98 -8.55
C GLN A 359 -8.87 -16.81 -9.51
N GLY A 360 -7.61 -16.41 -9.75
CA GLY A 360 -7.28 -15.36 -10.71
C GLY A 360 -7.43 -15.81 -12.19
N PRO A 361 -6.94 -14.99 -13.12
CA PRO A 361 -6.26 -13.73 -12.89
C PRO A 361 -7.20 -12.63 -12.37
N THR A 362 -6.66 -11.47 -11.99
CA THR A 362 -7.45 -10.25 -11.83
C THR A 362 -7.98 -9.80 -13.20
N GLU A 363 -8.90 -8.84 -13.24
CA GLU A 363 -9.44 -8.31 -14.50
C GLU A 363 -8.34 -7.77 -15.41
N GLU A 364 -7.36 -7.11 -14.84
CA GLU A 364 -6.19 -6.55 -15.54
C GLU A 364 -5.17 -7.64 -15.98
N GLY A 365 -5.43 -8.90 -15.63
CA GLY A 365 -4.63 -10.06 -16.04
C GLY A 365 -3.47 -10.41 -15.12
N ARG A 366 -3.37 -9.82 -13.93
CA ARG A 366 -2.36 -10.18 -12.93
C ARG A 366 -2.66 -11.54 -12.32
N ILE A 367 -1.63 -12.36 -12.14
CA ILE A 367 -1.76 -13.64 -11.46
C ILE A 367 -1.97 -13.39 -9.96
N LYS A 368 -3.12 -13.83 -9.46
CA LYS A 368 -3.51 -13.90 -8.06
C LYS A 368 -4.22 -15.26 -7.82
N PRO A 369 -4.29 -15.78 -6.58
CA PRO A 369 -3.72 -15.24 -5.34
C PRO A 369 -2.19 -15.21 -5.37
N ASN A 370 -1.54 -14.63 -4.34
CA ASN A 370 -0.09 -14.68 -4.21
C ASN A 370 0.39 -16.03 -3.66
N ILE A 371 -0.31 -16.55 -2.67
CA ILE A 371 -0.03 -17.77 -1.93
C ILE A 371 -1.33 -18.49 -1.58
N ALA A 372 -1.23 -19.72 -1.13
CA ALA A 372 -2.36 -20.48 -0.60
C ALA A 372 -2.06 -21.02 0.80
N PHE A 373 -3.08 -21.04 1.64
CA PHE A 373 -3.04 -21.55 3.01
C PHE A 373 -4.29 -22.36 3.30
N VAL A 374 -4.25 -23.32 4.23
CA VAL A 374 -5.44 -24.12 4.56
C VAL A 374 -6.55 -23.22 5.06
N GLY A 375 -7.73 -23.34 4.49
CA GLY A 375 -8.94 -22.59 4.80
C GLY A 375 -10.18 -23.47 4.98
N SER A 376 -10.09 -24.79 5.01
CA SER A 376 -11.22 -25.69 5.19
C SER A 376 -11.24 -26.33 6.59
N ASN A 377 -12.36 -26.24 7.31
CA ASN A 377 -12.59 -26.81 8.65
C ASN A 377 -11.57 -26.34 9.70
N VAL A 378 -11.38 -25.02 9.93
CA VAL A 378 -10.47 -24.37 10.89
C VAL A 378 -11.11 -24.30 12.26
N MET A 379 -10.51 -24.88 13.25
CA MET A 379 -10.96 -24.77 14.63
C MET A 379 -10.35 -23.51 15.27
N SER A 380 -11.17 -22.59 15.70
CA SER A 380 -10.75 -21.37 16.35
C SER A 380 -11.79 -20.84 17.32
N VAL A 381 -11.56 -19.68 17.90
CA VAL A 381 -12.41 -19.06 18.93
C VAL A 381 -13.87 -18.95 18.48
N ALA A 382 -14.78 -19.44 19.30
CA ALA A 382 -16.22 -19.22 19.16
C ALA A 382 -16.65 -18.05 20.06
N PHE A 383 -16.99 -16.91 19.43
CA PHE A 383 -17.34 -15.69 20.17
C PHE A 383 -18.53 -15.89 21.11
N ASN A 384 -18.58 -15.09 22.17
CA ASN A 384 -19.66 -15.09 23.17
C ASN A 384 -19.86 -16.44 23.89
N THR A 385 -18.86 -17.32 23.89
CA THR A 385 -18.86 -18.59 24.65
C THR A 385 -17.97 -18.54 25.88
N GLY A 386 -17.05 -17.60 25.94
CA GLY A 386 -16.03 -17.44 26.95
C GLY A 386 -14.85 -18.41 26.85
N THR A 387 -15.07 -19.66 26.38
CA THR A 387 -14.02 -20.71 26.32
C THR A 387 -14.23 -21.69 25.16
N GLY A 388 -15.27 -21.50 24.34
CA GLY A 388 -15.62 -22.46 23.28
C GLY A 388 -14.85 -22.21 21.99
N TYR A 389 -14.74 -23.29 21.21
CA TYR A 389 -14.13 -23.25 19.88
C TYR A 389 -15.13 -23.79 18.84
N THR A 390 -15.00 -23.33 17.61
CA THR A 390 -15.86 -23.74 16.49
C THR A 390 -15.05 -23.82 15.20
N ASP A 391 -15.53 -24.62 14.28
CA ASP A 391 -14.94 -24.71 12.95
C ASP A 391 -15.68 -23.84 11.94
N MET A 392 -14.90 -23.28 11.04
CA MET A 392 -15.41 -22.44 9.95
C MET A 392 -14.67 -22.74 8.62
N SER A 393 -15.19 -22.36 7.30
CA SER A 393 -14.62 -22.62 5.94
C SER A 393 -14.58 -21.42 4.98
N GLY A 394 -13.38 -20.95 4.53
CA GLY A 394 -13.21 -19.84 3.58
C GLY A 394 -11.77 -19.40 3.40
N THR A 395 -11.53 -18.59 2.39
CA THR A 395 -10.27 -17.86 2.25
C THR A 395 -10.03 -16.91 3.43
N SER A 396 -11.11 -16.54 4.12
CA SER A 396 -11.09 -15.75 5.34
C SER A 396 -10.35 -16.40 6.52
N MET A 397 -10.20 -17.72 6.53
CA MET A 397 -9.45 -18.44 7.56
C MET A 397 -8.03 -18.78 7.11
N ALA A 398 -7.84 -18.95 5.83
CA ALA A 398 -6.51 -19.04 5.25
C ALA A 398 -5.69 -17.76 5.50
N THR A 399 -6.34 -16.61 5.36
CA THR A 399 -5.72 -15.29 5.50
C THR A 399 -5.12 -15.02 6.88
N PRO A 400 -5.83 -15.18 8.00
CA PRO A 400 -5.27 -14.98 9.33
C PRO A 400 -4.20 -16.02 9.68
N GLY A 401 -4.31 -17.25 9.16
CA GLY A 401 -3.25 -18.26 9.30
C GLY A 401 -1.94 -17.80 8.65
N ALA A 402 -2.00 -17.30 7.43
CA ALA A 402 -0.83 -16.74 6.74
C ALA A 402 -0.27 -15.48 7.46
N ALA A 403 -1.14 -14.63 8.01
CA ALA A 403 -0.72 -13.48 8.82
C ALA A 403 -0.03 -13.92 10.12
N GLY A 404 -0.44 -15.03 10.72
CA GLY A 404 0.25 -15.64 11.86
C GLY A 404 1.67 -16.11 11.50
N VAL A 405 1.88 -16.69 10.32
CA VAL A 405 3.24 -17.02 9.86
C VAL A 405 4.09 -15.75 9.70
N ALA A 406 3.52 -14.64 9.21
CA ALA A 406 4.25 -13.37 9.18
C ALA A 406 4.64 -12.86 10.58
N ALA A 407 3.80 -13.08 11.59
CA ALA A 407 4.14 -12.74 12.97
C ALA A 407 5.36 -13.55 13.48
N LEU A 408 5.44 -14.84 13.14
CA LEU A 408 6.63 -15.66 13.41
C LEU A 408 7.87 -15.17 12.67
N MET A 409 7.71 -14.76 11.39
CA MET A 409 8.80 -14.17 10.60
C MET A 409 9.30 -12.85 11.21
N TYR A 410 8.39 -11.99 11.70
CA TYR A 410 8.78 -10.73 12.36
C TYR A 410 9.42 -10.95 13.73
N GLN A 411 9.08 -12.03 14.46
CA GLN A 411 9.83 -12.43 15.65
C GLN A 411 11.26 -12.86 15.28
N ALA A 412 11.42 -13.63 14.20
CA ALA A 412 12.74 -14.06 13.71
C ALA A 412 13.57 -12.88 13.20
N ASN A 413 12.94 -11.92 12.51
CA ASN A 413 13.61 -10.74 11.96
C ASN A 413 12.65 -9.54 11.93
N PRO A 414 12.70 -8.66 12.94
CA PRO A 414 11.82 -7.49 13.03
C PRO A 414 12.10 -6.40 11.98
N GLU A 415 13.09 -6.57 11.13
CA GLU A 415 13.54 -5.59 10.14
C GLU A 415 12.98 -5.84 8.73
N LEU A 416 12.30 -6.96 8.54
CA LEU A 416 11.69 -7.29 7.26
C LEU A 416 10.72 -6.19 6.83
N SER A 417 10.80 -5.76 5.57
CA SER A 417 9.74 -4.97 4.97
C SER A 417 8.54 -5.85 4.61
N PRO A 418 7.35 -5.28 4.36
CA PRO A 418 6.21 -6.04 3.85
C PRO A 418 6.51 -6.79 2.55
N PHE A 419 7.35 -6.21 1.71
CA PHE A 419 7.79 -6.82 0.45
C PHE A 419 8.73 -8.00 0.68
N ASP A 420 9.63 -7.93 1.70
CA ASP A 420 10.44 -9.07 2.11
C ASP A 420 9.56 -10.22 2.58
N VAL A 421 8.58 -9.96 3.45
CA VAL A 421 7.62 -10.96 3.92
C VAL A 421 6.92 -11.63 2.74
N ARG A 422 6.36 -10.84 1.81
CA ARG A 422 5.72 -11.37 0.60
C ARG A 422 6.67 -12.22 -0.23
N ASN A 423 7.86 -11.72 -0.51
CA ASN A 423 8.83 -12.41 -1.35
C ASN A 423 9.30 -13.71 -0.71
N ILE A 424 9.65 -13.70 0.58
CA ILE A 424 10.05 -14.89 1.32
C ILE A 424 8.94 -15.94 1.30
N MET A 425 7.71 -15.57 1.65
CA MET A 425 6.58 -16.49 1.65
C MET A 425 6.35 -17.09 0.26
N GLN A 426 6.46 -16.29 -0.81
CA GLN A 426 6.32 -16.77 -2.19
C GLN A 426 7.47 -17.69 -2.60
N GLU A 427 8.71 -17.37 -2.26
CA GLU A 427 9.90 -18.15 -2.65
C GLU A 427 10.01 -19.47 -1.87
N THR A 428 9.52 -19.52 -0.65
CA THR A 428 9.57 -20.70 0.22
C THR A 428 8.31 -21.56 0.18
N SER A 429 7.25 -21.11 -0.50
CA SER A 429 6.03 -21.87 -0.68
C SER A 429 6.27 -23.13 -1.51
N GLU A 430 5.57 -24.21 -1.16
CA GLU A 430 5.56 -25.45 -1.96
C GLU A 430 4.67 -25.26 -3.19
N TYR A 431 5.30 -25.24 -4.37
CA TYR A 431 4.59 -25.03 -5.62
C TYR A 431 3.56 -26.13 -5.89
N ARG A 432 2.31 -25.72 -6.15
CA ARG A 432 1.20 -26.59 -6.55
C ARG A 432 0.83 -26.33 -8.01
N PRO A 433 0.93 -27.33 -8.90
CA PRO A 433 0.58 -27.14 -10.31
C PRO A 433 -0.93 -26.99 -10.52
N CYS A 434 -1.35 -26.29 -11.55
CA CYS A 434 -2.76 -26.02 -11.86
C CYS A 434 -3.64 -27.27 -11.98
N HIS A 435 -3.09 -28.38 -12.43
CA HIS A 435 -3.84 -29.64 -12.58
C HIS A 435 -3.98 -30.44 -11.29
N HIS A 436 -3.54 -29.90 -10.15
CA HIS A 436 -3.79 -30.50 -8.85
C HIS A 436 -5.29 -30.52 -8.54
N ALA A 437 -5.73 -31.49 -7.74
CA ALA A 437 -7.15 -31.69 -7.45
C ALA A 437 -7.84 -30.40 -6.98
N GLY A 438 -8.99 -30.11 -7.55
CA GLY A 438 -9.79 -28.92 -7.21
C GLY A 438 -9.56 -27.69 -8.09
N ALA A 439 -8.51 -27.66 -8.93
CA ALA A 439 -8.30 -26.55 -9.84
C ALA A 439 -9.39 -26.42 -10.91
N ASN A 440 -9.82 -25.18 -11.17
CA ASN A 440 -10.74 -24.85 -12.26
C ASN A 440 -9.98 -24.50 -13.54
N GLU A 441 -10.62 -24.74 -14.67
CA GLU A 441 -10.09 -24.35 -15.97
C GLU A 441 -10.78 -23.06 -16.51
N PRO A 442 -10.09 -22.17 -17.21
CA PRO A 442 -8.69 -22.25 -17.62
C PRO A 442 -7.74 -21.77 -16.52
N CYS A 443 -6.65 -22.50 -16.30
CA CYS A 443 -5.58 -22.12 -15.39
C CYS A 443 -4.39 -21.57 -16.17
N ALA A 444 -3.96 -20.35 -15.88
CA ALA A 444 -2.75 -19.76 -16.45
C ALA A 444 -1.56 -20.00 -15.53
N GLU A 445 -0.50 -20.59 -16.08
CA GLU A 445 0.80 -20.75 -15.42
C GLU A 445 1.82 -19.79 -16.05
N ASP A 446 2.66 -19.18 -15.24
CA ASP A 446 3.83 -18.46 -15.73
C ASP A 446 4.91 -19.46 -16.17
N ALA A 447 4.80 -19.91 -17.41
CA ALA A 447 5.72 -20.87 -18.02
C ALA A 447 7.10 -20.26 -18.36
N THR A 448 7.27 -18.95 -18.22
CA THR A 448 8.50 -18.23 -18.62
C THR A 448 9.44 -17.95 -17.46
N SER A 449 8.99 -18.08 -16.23
CA SER A 449 9.77 -17.83 -15.04
C SER A 449 10.79 -18.94 -14.77
N LEU A 450 12.04 -18.54 -14.57
CA LEU A 450 13.11 -19.44 -14.09
C LEU A 450 13.11 -19.59 -12.56
N LYS A 451 12.19 -18.92 -11.87
CA LYS A 451 12.00 -18.90 -10.41
C LYS A 451 10.63 -19.41 -10.02
N PRO A 452 10.30 -19.51 -8.71
CA PRO A 452 9.14 -20.26 -8.27
C PRO A 452 7.96 -19.96 -9.17
N ARG A 453 7.45 -21.02 -9.79
CA ARG A 453 6.32 -20.94 -10.70
C ARG A 453 5.13 -20.41 -9.93
N GLN A 454 4.30 -19.59 -10.56
CA GLN A 454 3.05 -19.11 -10.02
C GLN A 454 1.90 -19.42 -10.99
N ASN A 455 0.71 -19.57 -10.47
CA ASN A 455 -0.48 -19.79 -11.28
C ASN A 455 -1.73 -19.15 -10.65
N ASN A 456 -2.81 -19.04 -11.41
CA ASN A 456 -4.04 -18.37 -10.98
C ASN A 456 -4.82 -19.12 -9.89
N VAL A 457 -4.45 -20.34 -9.53
CA VAL A 457 -5.17 -21.18 -8.56
C VAL A 457 -4.52 -21.10 -7.19
N TYR A 458 -3.21 -21.32 -7.13
CA TYR A 458 -2.43 -21.43 -5.90
C TYR A 458 -1.46 -20.27 -5.68
N GLY A 459 -1.34 -19.36 -6.63
CA GLY A 459 -0.26 -18.39 -6.64
C GLY A 459 1.10 -19.07 -6.75
N HIS A 460 2.01 -18.77 -5.84
CA HIS A 460 3.31 -19.44 -5.71
C HIS A 460 3.21 -20.83 -5.05
N GLY A 461 2.08 -21.15 -4.45
CA GLY A 461 1.81 -22.46 -3.85
C GLY A 461 1.40 -22.37 -2.39
N GLU A 462 1.50 -23.52 -1.72
CA GLU A 462 1.20 -23.71 -0.31
C GLU A 462 2.31 -23.11 0.57
N VAL A 463 1.94 -22.22 1.49
CA VAL A 463 2.87 -21.64 2.46
C VAL A 463 3.49 -22.72 3.34
N ARG A 464 4.78 -22.69 3.52
CA ARG A 464 5.55 -23.51 4.47
C ARG A 464 6.13 -22.61 5.55
N ALA A 465 5.60 -22.70 6.78
CA ALA A 465 5.97 -21.79 7.87
C ALA A 465 7.46 -21.93 8.25
N HIS A 466 7.95 -23.17 8.43
CA HIS A 466 9.33 -23.37 8.82
C HIS A 466 10.36 -22.83 7.81
N PRO A 467 10.33 -23.16 6.51
CA PRO A 467 11.22 -22.52 5.52
C PRO A 467 11.09 -21.00 5.47
N ALA A 468 9.88 -20.44 5.61
CA ALA A 468 9.67 -19.00 5.59
C ALA A 468 10.32 -18.30 6.80
N VAL A 469 10.15 -18.84 7.98
CA VAL A 469 10.74 -18.30 9.21
C VAL A 469 12.27 -18.44 9.22
N MET A 470 12.80 -19.59 8.75
CA MET A 470 14.24 -19.80 8.64
C MET A 470 14.89 -18.86 7.62
N GLU A 471 14.22 -18.63 6.48
CA GLU A 471 14.70 -17.65 5.49
C GLU A 471 14.62 -16.22 6.04
N ALA A 472 13.54 -15.87 6.75
CA ALA A 472 13.42 -14.60 7.45
C ALA A 472 14.57 -14.38 8.44
N ALA A 473 14.92 -15.39 9.23
CA ALA A 473 16.05 -15.35 10.16
C ALA A 473 17.41 -15.25 9.44
N ASN A 474 17.54 -15.90 8.26
CA ASN A 474 18.76 -15.90 7.46
C ASN A 474 18.94 -14.65 6.59
N GLN A 475 17.90 -13.85 6.37
CA GLN A 475 18.00 -12.52 5.74
C GLN A 475 18.75 -11.50 6.61
N VAL A 476 19.43 -11.97 7.60
CA VAL A 476 20.41 -11.21 8.33
C VAL A 476 21.58 -10.95 7.38
N TYR A 477 21.68 -9.76 6.89
CA TYR A 477 22.84 -9.21 6.18
C TYR A 477 24.09 -9.65 6.93
N GLY A 478 24.99 -10.42 6.34
CA GLY A 478 26.10 -11.09 7.00
C GLY A 478 26.71 -10.25 8.12
N PHE A 479 26.34 -10.52 9.37
CA PHE A 479 26.79 -9.74 10.53
C PHE A 479 28.29 -9.79 10.65
N THR A 480 28.89 -8.67 10.95
CA THR A 480 30.28 -8.63 11.41
C THR A 480 30.29 -8.52 12.92
N ASP A 481 30.76 -9.56 13.59
CA ASP A 481 30.95 -9.56 15.07
C ASP A 481 31.96 -8.50 15.55
N THR A 482 32.62 -7.80 14.62
CA THR A 482 33.67 -6.82 14.93
C THR A 482 33.16 -5.38 15.01
N VAL A 483 31.89 -5.13 14.64
CA VAL A 483 31.28 -3.79 14.68
C VAL A 483 29.93 -3.87 15.31
N ALA A 484 29.70 -3.04 16.34
CA ALA A 484 28.39 -2.85 16.95
C ALA A 484 27.99 -1.37 16.93
N VAL A 485 26.73 -1.09 16.67
CA VAL A 485 26.13 0.25 16.81
C VAL A 485 25.27 0.25 18.07
N ASN A 486 25.37 1.30 18.88
CA ASN A 486 24.61 1.44 20.11
C ASN A 486 23.96 2.83 20.14
N LEU A 487 22.69 2.89 20.53
CA LEU A 487 22.00 4.15 20.74
C LEU A 487 22.53 4.85 21.99
N SER A 488 23.02 6.07 21.84
CA SER A 488 23.54 6.90 22.95
C SER A 488 22.53 7.92 23.45
N THR A 489 21.61 8.37 22.60
CA THR A 489 20.51 9.24 23.01
C THR A 489 19.51 8.46 23.85
N PRO A 490 19.17 8.91 25.08
CA PRO A 490 18.23 8.19 25.94
C PRO A 490 16.81 8.27 25.36
N THR A 491 16.03 7.21 25.59
CA THR A 491 14.60 7.22 25.35
C THR A 491 13.86 7.98 26.46
N MET A 492 12.70 8.55 26.14
CA MET A 492 11.84 9.19 27.11
C MET A 492 10.97 8.16 27.87
N GLY A 493 10.12 8.63 28.78
CA GLY A 493 9.27 7.77 29.60
C GLY A 493 8.20 6.97 28.84
N ASP A 494 8.01 7.27 27.55
CA ASP A 494 7.15 6.54 26.60
C ASP A 494 7.95 5.56 25.70
N ASN A 495 9.19 5.29 26.07
CA ASN A 495 10.16 4.44 25.32
C ASN A 495 10.49 4.94 23.90
N LYS A 496 10.25 6.21 23.61
CA LYS A 496 10.56 6.84 22.33
C LYS A 496 11.67 7.88 22.46
N VAL A 497 12.41 8.09 21.39
CA VAL A 497 13.33 9.23 21.27
C VAL A 497 12.56 10.37 20.63
N HIS A 498 12.38 11.48 21.35
CA HIS A 498 11.75 12.67 20.81
C HIS A 498 12.81 13.54 20.11
N VAL A 499 12.60 13.84 18.83
CA VAL A 499 13.53 14.64 18.03
C VAL A 499 12.80 15.77 17.33
N GLY A 500 13.24 17.01 17.58
CA GLY A 500 12.70 18.23 16.98
C GLY A 500 13.74 18.97 16.14
N GLN A 501 13.32 20.06 15.53
CA GLN A 501 14.18 20.87 14.67
C GLN A 501 15.49 21.27 15.36
N GLY A 502 16.61 21.04 14.69
CA GLY A 502 17.95 21.34 15.22
C GLY A 502 18.44 20.36 16.28
N GLN A 503 17.74 19.27 16.52
CA GLN A 503 18.16 18.17 17.38
C GLN A 503 18.66 16.98 16.55
N SER A 504 19.43 16.11 17.17
CA SER A 504 19.98 14.90 16.57
C SER A 504 19.84 13.71 17.52
N ILE A 505 19.90 12.52 16.95
CA ILE A 505 20.00 11.25 17.66
C ILE A 505 21.43 10.79 17.55
N THR A 506 22.07 10.55 18.68
CA THR A 506 23.49 10.18 18.76
C THR A 506 23.61 8.67 18.95
N PHE A 507 24.51 8.07 18.18
CA PHE A 507 24.90 6.67 18.27
C PHE A 507 26.39 6.56 18.53
N THR A 508 26.80 5.47 19.18
CA THR A 508 28.21 5.10 19.34
C THR A 508 28.52 3.84 18.54
N ILE A 509 29.78 3.71 18.11
CA ILE A 509 30.26 2.56 17.36
C ILE A 509 31.32 1.86 18.22
N ASP A 510 31.18 0.55 18.34
CA ASP A 510 32.24 -0.32 18.86
C ASP A 510 32.81 -1.13 17.68
N GLY A 511 34.08 -0.86 17.32
CA GLY A 511 34.73 -1.39 16.13
C GLY A 511 34.94 -0.33 15.03
N GLU A 512 35.44 -0.78 13.85
CA GLU A 512 35.67 0.08 12.69
C GLU A 512 34.65 -0.21 11.59
N ALA A 513 33.77 0.74 11.30
CA ALA A 513 32.89 0.70 10.17
C ALA A 513 33.45 1.45 8.96
N GLU A 514 33.14 0.97 7.75
CA GLU A 514 33.44 1.69 6.51
C GLU A 514 32.42 2.75 6.21
N LYS A 515 31.15 2.46 6.52
CA LYS A 515 30.01 3.39 6.39
C LYS A 515 28.88 3.03 7.33
N ILE A 516 28.03 4.01 7.59
CA ILE A 516 26.78 3.86 8.35
C ILE A 516 25.61 3.98 7.38
N GLN A 517 24.60 3.16 7.60
CA GLN A 517 23.32 3.26 6.88
C GLN A 517 22.17 3.38 7.86
N TRP A 518 21.14 4.07 7.44
CA TRP A 518 19.91 4.23 8.19
C TRP A 518 18.69 4.13 7.28
N ARG A 519 17.53 3.75 7.83
CA ARG A 519 16.21 3.83 7.20
C ARG A 519 15.12 3.92 8.26
N THR A 520 13.91 4.33 7.85
CA THR A 520 12.68 4.08 8.60
C THR A 520 11.90 2.92 7.96
N TRP A 521 10.92 2.35 8.65
CA TRP A 521 10.05 1.32 8.06
C TRP A 521 9.37 1.79 6.78
N ASP A 522 8.99 3.08 6.74
CA ASP A 522 8.28 3.68 5.63
C ASP A 522 9.16 3.92 4.38
N MET A 523 10.47 3.71 4.48
CA MET A 523 11.41 3.86 3.36
C MET A 523 11.54 2.60 2.49
N ARG A 524 10.66 1.62 2.65
CA ARG A 524 10.72 0.33 1.96
C ARG A 524 12.09 -0.33 2.16
N ASP A 525 12.71 -0.79 1.07
CA ASP A 525 14.04 -1.46 1.11
C ASP A 525 15.21 -0.49 0.93
N GLU A 526 14.94 0.82 0.87
CA GLU A 526 16.01 1.80 0.63
C GLU A 526 16.79 2.09 1.91
N TRP A 527 18.00 1.57 2.00
CA TRP A 527 18.99 2.01 2.97
C TRP A 527 19.71 3.26 2.49
N MET A 528 19.74 4.29 3.31
CA MET A 528 20.43 5.56 3.03
C MET A 528 21.81 5.53 3.67
N ASP A 529 22.86 5.83 2.90
CA ASP A 529 24.18 6.07 3.46
C ASP A 529 24.18 7.36 4.29
N LEU A 530 24.82 7.35 5.47
CA LEU A 530 24.91 8.52 6.33
C LEU A 530 26.03 9.44 5.83
N ASP A 531 25.65 10.60 5.33
CA ASP A 531 26.60 11.62 4.90
C ASP A 531 27.38 12.20 6.10
N GLY A 532 28.68 12.38 5.93
CA GLY A 532 29.56 12.97 6.94
C GLY A 532 30.13 12.01 7.97
N TYR A 533 29.83 10.71 7.89
CA TYR A 533 30.54 9.69 8.66
C TYR A 533 31.90 9.39 8.01
N GLU A 534 32.97 9.42 8.80
CA GLU A 534 34.32 9.03 8.38
C GLU A 534 34.77 7.74 9.10
N ARG A 535 35.45 6.86 8.37
CA ARG A 535 35.97 5.61 8.94
C ARG A 535 36.86 5.87 10.14
N GLY A 536 36.49 5.31 11.28
CA GLY A 536 37.18 5.46 12.55
C GLY A 536 36.54 6.45 13.51
N ASP A 537 35.44 7.10 13.12
CA ASP A 537 34.61 7.86 14.05
C ASP A 537 33.97 6.90 15.07
N LEU A 538 34.07 7.26 16.35
CA LEU A 538 33.50 6.46 17.45
C LEU A 538 32.01 6.77 17.73
N SER A 539 31.49 7.79 17.09
CA SER A 539 30.09 8.20 17.21
C SER A 539 29.62 8.94 15.96
N PHE A 540 28.32 8.94 15.72
CA PHE A 540 27.68 9.70 14.65
C PHE A 540 26.31 10.19 15.10
N GLU A 541 25.74 11.11 14.33
CA GLU A 541 24.44 11.71 14.60
C GLU A 541 23.54 11.60 13.38
N ILE A 542 22.27 11.26 13.62
CA ILE A 542 21.19 11.38 12.64
C ILE A 542 20.37 12.60 13.02
N GLN A 543 20.37 13.61 12.17
CA GLN A 543 19.74 14.90 12.44
C GLN A 543 18.26 14.88 12.05
N HIS A 544 17.45 15.62 12.78
CA HIS A 544 16.01 15.81 12.48
C HIS A 544 15.74 16.19 11.02
N ASP A 545 16.54 17.08 10.46
CA ASP A 545 16.42 17.55 9.08
C ASP A 545 16.51 16.41 8.03
N MET A 546 17.26 15.34 8.34
CA MET A 546 17.40 14.17 7.44
C MET A 546 16.08 13.40 7.31
N PHE A 547 15.31 13.29 8.42
CA PHE A 547 14.00 12.67 8.39
C PHE A 547 13.01 13.52 7.59
N VAL A 548 12.99 14.84 7.84
CA VAL A 548 12.10 15.78 7.13
C VAL A 548 12.35 15.77 5.63
N ASP A 549 13.62 15.82 5.21
CA ASP A 549 13.99 15.85 3.80
C ASP A 549 13.61 14.55 3.07
N ARG A 550 13.47 13.44 3.78
CA ARG A 550 13.13 12.13 3.18
C ARG A 550 11.66 11.76 3.31
N LEU A 551 11.08 11.87 4.51
CA LEU A 551 9.72 11.40 4.79
C LEU A 551 8.64 12.21 4.08
N GLN A 552 8.86 13.48 3.77
CA GLN A 552 7.89 14.33 3.08
C GLN A 552 7.53 13.85 1.65
N TYR A 553 8.31 12.93 1.07
CA TYR A 553 8.08 12.38 -0.27
C TYR A 553 7.51 10.97 -0.24
N LEU A 554 7.24 10.41 0.93
CA LEU A 554 6.70 9.06 1.06
C LEU A 554 5.17 9.11 1.21
N PRO A 555 4.42 8.33 0.44
CA PRO A 555 2.97 8.25 0.57
C PRO A 555 2.56 7.89 2.00
N GLY A 556 1.48 8.51 2.50
CA GLY A 556 0.93 8.24 3.81
C GLY A 556 1.80 8.66 5.00
N ASN A 557 2.91 9.35 4.78
CA ASN A 557 3.80 9.81 5.84
C ASN A 557 3.60 11.27 6.17
N THR A 558 3.44 11.53 7.46
CA THR A 558 3.50 12.88 8.02
C THR A 558 4.94 13.20 8.45
N ILE A 559 5.37 14.45 8.31
CA ILE A 559 6.66 14.93 8.80
C ILE A 559 6.73 14.87 10.33
N GLU A 560 5.58 14.95 10.96
CA GLU A 560 5.40 14.85 12.41
C GLU A 560 4.81 13.50 12.79
N GLY A 561 5.21 12.97 13.93
CA GLY A 561 4.62 11.77 14.50
C GLY A 561 5.61 10.65 14.78
N ASN A 562 5.05 9.46 14.98
CA ASN A 562 5.84 8.29 15.38
C ASN A 562 6.47 7.63 14.16
N GLN A 563 7.74 7.26 14.30
CA GLN A 563 8.52 6.55 13.29
C GLN A 563 9.36 5.45 13.95
N THR A 564 9.74 4.44 13.19
CA THR A 564 10.73 3.44 13.63
C THR A 564 11.99 3.58 12.80
N LEU A 565 13.09 3.92 13.48
CA LEU A 565 14.41 4.11 12.87
C LEU A 565 15.23 2.83 13.02
N MET A 566 15.89 2.43 11.94
CA MET A 566 16.88 1.36 11.91
C MET A 566 18.20 1.93 11.46
N VAL A 567 19.28 1.54 12.14
CA VAL A 567 20.65 1.98 11.87
C VAL A 567 21.59 0.79 11.88
N ARG A 568 22.50 0.73 10.90
CA ARG A 568 23.53 -0.31 10.81
C ARG A 568 24.88 0.24 10.35
N ALA A 569 25.94 -0.46 10.72
CA ALA A 569 27.30 -0.22 10.25
C ALA A 569 27.67 -1.27 9.19
N LEU A 570 28.41 -0.88 8.17
CA LEU A 570 28.89 -1.76 7.11
C LEU A 570 30.41 -1.81 7.08
N THR A 571 30.94 -3.03 6.82
CA THR A 571 32.35 -3.30 6.57
C THR A 571 32.45 -4.25 5.37
N GLY A 572 32.79 -3.73 4.20
CA GLY A 572 32.71 -4.47 2.95
C GLY A 572 31.25 -4.81 2.60
N THR A 573 30.96 -6.11 2.47
CA THR A 573 29.60 -6.64 2.23
C THR A 573 28.87 -7.04 3.51
N ASN A 574 29.54 -6.96 4.67
CA ASN A 574 28.99 -7.36 5.96
C ASN A 574 28.39 -6.16 6.69
N SER A 575 27.29 -6.36 7.40
CA SER A 575 26.68 -5.34 8.27
C SER A 575 26.80 -5.74 9.74
N SER A 576 26.77 -4.73 10.64
CA SER A 576 26.49 -4.97 12.05
C SER A 576 25.03 -5.41 12.22
N ALA A 577 24.69 -5.94 13.41
CA ALA A 577 23.31 -5.99 13.84
C ALA A 577 22.67 -4.60 13.75
N ASN A 578 21.38 -4.52 13.40
CA ASN A 578 20.69 -3.25 13.32
C ASN A 578 20.30 -2.77 14.73
N VAL A 579 20.41 -1.47 14.94
CA VAL A 579 19.79 -0.81 16.09
C VAL A 579 18.41 -0.34 15.65
N VAL A 580 17.38 -0.84 16.30
CA VAL A 580 15.97 -0.42 16.09
C VAL A 580 15.58 0.51 17.23
N THR A 581 15.07 1.67 16.93
CA THR A 581 14.57 2.62 17.92
C THR A 581 13.30 3.31 17.47
N HIS A 582 12.40 3.55 18.42
CA HIS A 582 11.17 4.28 18.15
C HIS A 582 11.40 5.77 18.35
N LEU A 583 10.92 6.54 17.39
CA LEU A 583 11.04 8.00 17.36
C LEU A 583 9.68 8.65 17.49
N HIS A 584 9.67 9.83 18.07
CA HIS A 584 8.61 10.82 17.87
C HIS A 584 9.22 12.06 17.23
N ILE A 585 8.95 12.27 15.94
CA ILE A 585 9.44 13.41 15.18
C ILE A 585 8.49 14.58 15.41
N MET A 586 9.03 15.67 15.96
CA MET A 586 8.27 16.91 16.17
C MET A 586 8.34 17.79 14.92
N GLY A 587 7.28 18.55 14.64
CA GLY A 587 7.13 19.36 13.45
C GLY A 587 8.29 20.29 13.14
N SER A 588 8.48 20.56 11.86
CA SER A 588 9.59 21.33 11.33
C SER A 588 9.11 22.60 10.63
N GLU A 589 9.68 23.74 10.98
CA GLU A 589 9.50 25.00 10.24
C GLU A 589 10.03 24.92 8.79
N LYS A 590 10.88 23.92 8.44
CA LYS A 590 11.39 23.73 7.08
C LYS A 590 10.28 23.42 6.08
N ALA A 591 9.25 22.70 6.45
CA ALA A 591 8.11 22.42 5.57
C ALA A 591 7.42 23.74 5.13
N ILE A 592 7.30 24.70 6.04
CA ILE A 592 6.73 26.04 5.75
C ILE A 592 7.64 26.84 4.81
N VAL A 593 8.96 26.72 4.95
CA VAL A 593 9.94 27.44 4.10
C VAL A 593 10.00 26.85 2.68
N LEU A 594 9.82 25.55 2.53
CA LEU A 594 9.78 24.91 1.20
C LEU A 594 8.52 25.32 0.41
N GLU A 595 7.36 25.41 1.06
CA GLU A 595 6.16 25.98 0.44
C GLU A 595 6.36 27.45 0.04
N GLN A 596 6.99 28.27 0.91
CA GLN A 596 7.31 29.66 0.56
C GLN A 596 8.33 29.77 -0.57
N SER A 597 9.31 28.85 -0.67
CA SER A 597 10.31 28.89 -1.76
C SER A 597 9.71 28.47 -3.10
N SER A 598 8.77 27.53 -3.14
CA SER A 598 8.03 27.17 -4.35
C SER A 598 7.10 28.31 -4.80
N PHE A 599 6.46 29.03 -3.87
CA PHE A 599 5.66 30.21 -4.17
C PHE A 599 6.52 31.37 -4.72
N LEU A 600 7.71 31.60 -4.16
CA LEU A 600 8.64 32.61 -4.65
C LEU A 600 9.22 32.25 -6.04
N SER A 601 9.50 30.96 -6.31
CA SER A 601 9.97 30.52 -7.63
C SER A 601 8.86 30.60 -8.69
N MET A 602 7.62 30.26 -8.37
CA MET A 602 6.47 30.48 -9.25
C MET A 602 6.20 31.95 -9.49
N GLY A 603 6.30 32.79 -8.46
CA GLY A 603 6.16 34.24 -8.60
C GLY A 603 7.22 34.86 -9.53
N LEU A 604 8.46 34.38 -9.48
CA LEU A 604 9.55 34.81 -10.39
C LEU A 604 9.35 34.33 -11.83
N ILE A 605 8.84 33.09 -12.02
CA ILE A 605 8.55 32.55 -13.35
C ILE A 605 7.36 33.28 -13.98
N VAL A 606 6.28 33.49 -13.24
CA VAL A 606 5.10 34.22 -13.71
C VAL A 606 5.45 35.71 -13.97
N GLY A 607 6.25 36.35 -13.11
CA GLY A 607 6.75 37.70 -13.31
C GLY A 607 7.65 37.81 -14.53
N GLY A 608 8.55 36.86 -14.76
CA GLY A 608 9.41 36.78 -15.93
C GLY A 608 8.63 36.58 -17.23
N LEU A 609 7.65 35.70 -17.26
CA LEU A 609 6.78 35.48 -18.42
C LEU A 609 5.90 36.69 -18.73
N SER A 610 5.38 37.36 -17.71
CA SER A 610 4.60 38.59 -17.86
C SER A 610 5.44 39.71 -18.43
N PHE A 611 6.71 39.87 -17.99
CA PHE A 611 7.65 40.86 -18.53
C PHE A 611 8.02 40.58 -19.98
N LEU A 612 8.25 39.33 -20.36
CA LEU A 612 8.51 38.93 -21.75
C LEU A 612 7.28 39.15 -22.64
N LEU A 613 6.08 38.93 -22.16
CA LEU A 613 4.84 39.22 -22.88
C LEU A 613 4.68 40.72 -23.13
N ILE A 614 4.94 41.57 -22.15
CA ILE A 614 4.91 43.03 -22.30
C ILE A 614 5.94 43.51 -23.33
N LEU A 615 7.15 42.96 -23.29
CA LEU A 615 8.20 43.29 -24.29
C LEU A 615 7.80 42.86 -25.70
N SER A 616 7.17 41.70 -25.87
CA SER A 616 6.70 41.22 -27.18
C SER A 616 5.55 42.05 -27.72
N ILE A 617 4.63 42.52 -26.89
CA ILE A 617 3.56 43.46 -27.27
C ILE A 617 4.14 44.80 -27.68
N ALA A 618 5.10 45.33 -26.92
CA ALA A 618 5.77 46.59 -27.27
C ALA A 618 6.51 46.51 -28.61
N ALA A 619 7.21 45.41 -28.87
CA ALA A 619 7.87 45.16 -30.14
C ALA A 619 6.86 45.04 -31.31
N ALA A 620 5.73 44.38 -31.10
CA ALA A 620 4.66 44.29 -32.11
C ALA A 620 4.03 45.66 -32.43
N VAL A 621 3.84 46.51 -31.42
CA VAL A 621 3.34 47.89 -31.61
C VAL A 621 4.34 48.75 -32.40
N VAL A 622 5.63 48.66 -32.09
CA VAL A 622 6.68 49.38 -32.83
C VAL A 622 6.73 48.89 -34.29
N LEU A 623 6.65 47.59 -34.53
CA LEU A 623 6.63 47.02 -35.88
C LEU A 623 5.38 47.46 -36.66
N PHE A 624 4.23 47.52 -36.00
CA PHE A 624 2.98 47.99 -36.59
C PHE A 624 3.06 49.47 -36.95
N MET A 625 3.65 50.32 -36.11
CA MET A 625 3.88 51.74 -36.40
C MET A 625 4.86 51.92 -37.57
N GLN A 626 5.92 51.11 -37.65
CA GLN A 626 6.84 51.12 -38.79
C GLN A 626 6.15 50.69 -40.10
N LEU A 627 5.28 49.70 -40.05
CA LEU A 627 4.49 49.27 -41.22
C LEU A 627 3.45 50.32 -41.64
N GLN A 628 2.87 51.07 -40.72
CA GLN A 628 1.99 52.21 -41.07
C GLN A 628 2.77 53.32 -41.73
N ASN A 629 3.96 53.74 -41.24
CA ASN A 629 4.81 54.75 -41.86
C ASN A 629 5.24 54.31 -43.25
N LEU A 630 5.60 53.04 -43.45
CA LEU A 630 5.93 52.51 -44.80
C LEU A 630 4.71 52.51 -45.73
N ARG A 631 3.50 52.34 -45.24
CA ARG A 631 2.28 52.47 -46.04
C ARG A 631 1.99 53.92 -46.43
N GLU A 632 2.26 54.89 -45.56
CA GLU A 632 2.08 56.29 -45.84
C GLU A 632 3.12 56.78 -46.86
N GLU A 633 4.38 56.31 -46.76
CA GLU A 633 5.42 56.62 -47.77
C GLU A 633 5.08 56.04 -49.15
N THR A 634 4.56 54.81 -49.22
CA THR A 634 4.13 54.17 -50.49
C THR A 634 2.88 54.82 -51.10
N ALA A 635 2.01 55.41 -50.25
CA ALA A 635 0.82 56.14 -50.73
C ALA A 635 1.17 57.53 -51.26
N PHE A 636 2.31 58.13 -50.87
CA PHE A 636 2.77 59.43 -51.36
C PHE A 636 3.49 59.34 -52.71
N GLU A 637 4.01 58.16 -53.11
CA GLU A 637 4.65 57.96 -54.43
C GLU A 637 3.66 57.60 -55.56
N ALA A 638 2.39 57.24 -55.23
CA ALA A 638 1.34 57.01 -56.25
C ALA A 638 0.57 58.31 -56.54
N GLY A 639 1.11 59.15 -57.43
CA GLY A 639 0.41 60.31 -57.96
C GLY A 639 -0.89 59.92 -58.68
N PRO A 640 -1.83 60.87 -58.87
CA PRO A 640 -3.17 60.58 -59.40
C PRO A 640 -3.09 60.10 -60.85
N VAL A 641 -3.58 58.95 -61.12
CA VAL A 641 -3.86 58.44 -62.47
C VAL A 641 -5.25 58.97 -62.88
N ASP A 642 -5.23 59.82 -63.92
CA ASP A 642 -6.40 60.40 -64.55
C ASP A 642 -7.41 59.35 -64.98
N ALA A 643 -8.66 59.56 -64.57
CA ALA A 643 -9.79 58.86 -65.08
C ALA A 643 -10.34 59.55 -66.28
N GLU A 644 -10.04 59.08 -67.49
CA GLU A 644 -10.82 59.35 -68.70
C GLU A 644 -10.96 58.07 -69.55
N LEU A 645 -12.24 57.93 -70.07
CA LEU A 645 -12.69 57.09 -71.20
C LEU A 645 -13.01 55.62 -70.84
N GLU A 646 -14.09 55.05 -71.16
CA GLU A 646 -15.26 55.33 -71.97
C GLU A 646 -16.26 54.14 -71.83
N LYS A 647 -17.55 54.46 -71.93
CA LYS A 647 -18.73 53.66 -72.37
C LYS A 647 -19.12 52.41 -71.60
#